data_4e784dc33a4a141388349191c32d1e7e
#
_entry.id   4e784dc33a4a141388349191c32d1e7e
#
_cell.length_a   1.000
_cell.length_b   1.000
_cell.length_c   1.000
_cell.angle_alpha   90.00
_cell.angle_beta   90.00
_cell.angle_gamma   90.00
#
_symmetry.space_group_name_H-M   'P 1'
#
loop_
_entity.id
_entity.type
_entity.pdbx_description
1 polymer ?
#
loop_
_entity_poly.entity_id
_entity_poly.type
_entity_poly.pdbx_seq_one_letter_code
_entity_poly.pdbx_strand_id
1 'polypeptide(L)'
;MRKYLFWALTGLLAAACGQPVPVAQDGTDLWLAAGRSYDEVLASVAAGIDPALPAEGYHIYDADGVRHVDGGSEAGLRYGVYALKRAEALGQAGPGLDLQEKPYYDLRLLNHWDNLDDSVERGYAGKSMWEWTAPEIPVERIRHYGELCASIGLNGAALNNVNSNPLILDAEHIARVAKIADILREYGVKTYLSIKWTSPIALSGLKSGDPMDPKVRQWWKDKAAEIYAAIPDFGGFLVKANSEGQAGPQDYGRTHADGANMLAEAVAPYGGIVMWRAFVYAPTSPDRANQAVEEFLPLDGQFADNVIIQIKNGPVDFQPREPFSPLFGQLKNTKMMMEFQVTQEYLGFSNHLAFHGTTWEECLQADTYRDGPGSTVAKMVTGIAGVANTGQDPNFCGYVFAQANWYAYGRLAWNPTLSAEQIADEWVRQTFLKPEGMKDAAFVKKFVEPVKGILMASREAVVDYEMPLGLHHLFGGTHYGPAPWERLGRPDWTPAYYHKADSAGIGFDRTHEGSGNVDQYNEPLTSTYNDLETCPENLLLWFHHLPWDYKLSSGRDLWDEICLHYDRGIQTVEGFRKTWQGLQPYVSPALWAETDRKLTIQASDARWWRDACVGYFQTFSGRPLPADVEPLRTPIDSLLFRNIQSDRLGMPQHDEAGDPIIVKPRRFFRRPQ
;
A
#
# COMPACT_ATOMS: atom_id res chain seq x y z
N MET A 1 19.65 3.43 -37.55
CA MET A 1 20.72 4.45 -37.60
C MET A 1 20.24 5.91 -37.63
N ARG A 2 19.02 6.25 -38.10
CA ARG A 2 18.53 7.66 -38.14
C ARG A 2 17.94 8.22 -36.84
N LYS A 3 17.57 7.38 -35.87
CA LYS A 3 17.01 7.81 -34.58
C LYS A 3 18.08 8.27 -33.56
N TYR A 4 19.30 7.76 -33.67
CA TYR A 4 20.39 8.13 -32.74
C TYR A 4 21.11 9.43 -33.09
N LEU A 5 20.98 9.91 -34.33
CA LEU A 5 21.64 11.19 -34.76
C LEU A 5 20.89 12.44 -34.25
N PHE A 6 19.58 12.32 -33.99
CA PHE A 6 18.77 13.47 -33.54
C PHE A 6 19.03 13.81 -32.06
N TRP A 7 19.36 12.79 -31.24
CA TRP A 7 19.63 12.96 -29.83
C TRP A 7 21.02 13.53 -29.53
N ALA A 8 22.00 13.23 -30.34
CA ALA A 8 23.35 13.79 -30.21
C ALA A 8 23.39 15.29 -30.54
N LEU A 9 22.50 15.78 -31.40
CA LEU A 9 22.47 17.20 -31.76
C LEU A 9 21.75 18.05 -30.70
N THR A 10 20.73 17.54 -30.01
CA THR A 10 20.05 18.26 -28.95
C THR A 10 20.90 18.34 -27.68
N GLY A 11 21.67 17.28 -27.37
CA GLY A 11 22.62 17.29 -26.25
C GLY A 11 23.76 18.32 -26.44
N LEU A 12 24.28 18.48 -27.66
CA LEU A 12 25.32 19.46 -27.97
C LEU A 12 24.84 20.92 -27.91
N LEU A 13 23.57 21.19 -28.23
CA LEU A 13 22.98 22.54 -28.15
C LEU A 13 22.67 22.95 -26.71
N ALA A 14 22.28 22.02 -25.84
CA ALA A 14 22.02 22.29 -24.41
C ALA A 14 23.32 22.59 -23.64
N ALA A 15 24.42 21.90 -23.97
CA ALA A 15 25.73 22.14 -23.37
C ALA A 15 26.27 23.52 -23.70
N ALA A 16 25.93 24.08 -24.87
CA ALA A 16 26.35 25.42 -25.29
C ALA A 16 25.64 26.56 -24.53
N CYS A 17 24.49 26.27 -23.88
CA CYS A 17 23.71 27.24 -23.09
C CYS A 17 23.95 27.15 -21.59
N GLY A 18 24.87 26.30 -21.11
CA GLY A 18 25.12 26.08 -19.66
C GLY A 18 23.97 25.44 -18.89
N GLN A 19 23.01 24.85 -19.60
CA GLN A 19 21.95 24.05 -18.98
C GLN A 19 22.43 22.59 -18.78
N PRO A 20 22.01 21.92 -17.68
CA PRO A 20 22.36 20.54 -17.47
C PRO A 20 21.77 19.67 -18.60
N VAL A 21 22.54 18.71 -19.09
CA VAL A 21 22.07 17.73 -20.09
C VAL A 21 21.27 16.66 -19.34
N PRO A 22 19.98 16.44 -19.64
CA PRO A 22 19.21 15.41 -19.00
C PRO A 22 19.81 14.03 -19.30
N VAL A 23 19.92 13.18 -18.29
CA VAL A 23 20.28 11.78 -18.48
C VAL A 23 19.10 11.06 -19.14
N ALA A 24 19.38 10.20 -20.12
CA ALA A 24 18.35 9.38 -20.74
C ALA A 24 17.85 8.35 -19.71
N GLN A 25 16.73 8.64 -19.09
CA GLN A 25 16.02 7.79 -18.14
C GLN A 25 14.59 7.63 -18.63
N ASP A 26 14.16 6.40 -18.85
CA ASP A 26 12.84 6.08 -19.40
C ASP A 26 11.79 5.75 -18.31
N GLY A 27 12.18 5.82 -17.02
CA GLY A 27 11.31 5.51 -15.88
C GLY A 27 11.17 4.01 -15.60
N THR A 28 11.92 3.16 -16.34
CA THR A 28 11.97 1.72 -16.10
C THR A 28 13.05 1.33 -15.09
N ASP A 29 14.08 2.17 -14.95
CA ASP A 29 15.15 2.02 -13.97
C ASP A 29 14.66 2.48 -12.59
N LEU A 30 14.11 1.60 -11.82
CA LEU A 30 13.64 1.81 -10.45
C LEU A 30 14.75 2.42 -9.55
N TRP A 31 14.61 2.36 -8.25
CA TRP A 31 15.61 2.85 -7.29
C TRP A 31 16.99 2.17 -7.36
N LEU A 32 17.19 1.25 -8.27
CA LEU A 32 18.52 0.66 -8.56
C LEU A 32 19.31 1.44 -9.60
N ALA A 33 18.74 2.47 -10.22
CA ALA A 33 19.30 3.20 -11.37
C ALA A 33 20.59 3.96 -11.03
N ALA A 34 20.69 4.57 -9.85
CA ALA A 34 21.83 5.39 -9.49
C ALA A 34 23.01 4.58 -8.97
N GLY A 35 24.22 5.01 -9.36
CA GLY A 35 25.45 4.43 -8.87
C GLY A 35 25.86 3.12 -9.57
N ARG A 36 26.71 2.36 -8.90
CA ARG A 36 27.23 1.07 -9.37
C ARG A 36 26.17 -0.04 -9.28
N SER A 37 26.25 -1.04 -10.14
CA SER A 37 25.45 -2.26 -10.02
C SER A 37 25.80 -3.06 -8.75
N TYR A 38 24.94 -4.00 -8.39
CA TYR A 38 25.20 -4.92 -7.27
C TYR A 38 26.55 -5.65 -7.43
N ASP A 39 26.82 -6.19 -8.61
CA ASP A 39 28.04 -6.95 -8.90
C ASP A 39 29.30 -6.07 -8.85
N GLU A 40 29.23 -4.83 -9.32
CA GLU A 40 30.33 -3.87 -9.24
C GLU A 40 30.64 -3.48 -7.79
N VAL A 41 29.62 -3.30 -6.95
CA VAL A 41 29.82 -3.04 -5.52
C VAL A 41 30.42 -4.26 -4.84
N LEU A 42 29.85 -5.44 -5.05
CA LEU A 42 30.34 -6.71 -4.48
C LEU A 42 31.81 -6.98 -4.87
N ALA A 43 32.17 -6.75 -6.13
CA ALA A 43 33.54 -6.94 -6.63
C ALA A 43 34.55 -5.94 -6.04
N SER A 44 34.09 -4.83 -5.48
CA SER A 44 34.95 -3.76 -4.95
C SER A 44 35.23 -3.84 -3.46
N VAL A 45 34.64 -4.80 -2.77
CA VAL A 45 34.74 -4.99 -1.31
C VAL A 45 35.33 -6.33 -0.95
N ALA A 46 35.87 -6.47 0.26
CA ALA A 46 36.14 -7.78 0.85
C ALA A 46 34.80 -8.29 1.44
N ALA A 47 34.17 -9.21 0.73
CA ALA A 47 32.90 -9.80 1.11
C ALA A 47 33.11 -11.08 1.92
N GLY A 48 32.36 -11.24 3.02
CA GLY A 48 32.48 -12.41 3.90
C GLY A 48 31.16 -12.83 4.55
N ILE A 49 31.17 -14.01 5.13
CA ILE A 49 30.11 -14.50 6.00
C ILE A 49 30.67 -14.59 7.42
N ASP A 50 30.07 -13.83 8.34
CA ASP A 50 30.36 -13.88 9.76
C ASP A 50 29.17 -14.50 10.52
N PRO A 51 29.26 -15.76 10.95
CA PRO A 51 28.17 -16.44 11.67
C PRO A 51 27.89 -15.85 13.07
N ALA A 52 28.69 -14.91 13.54
CA ALA A 52 28.40 -14.17 14.79
C ALA A 52 27.32 -13.09 14.58
N LEU A 53 27.10 -12.65 13.35
CA LEU A 53 26.01 -11.75 13.00
C LEU A 53 24.66 -12.51 12.92
N PRO A 54 23.53 -11.84 13.16
CA PRO A 54 22.22 -12.38 12.84
C PRO A 54 22.15 -12.83 11.37
N ALA A 55 21.44 -13.89 11.06
CA ALA A 55 21.41 -14.48 9.71
C ALA A 55 21.11 -13.46 8.59
N GLU A 56 20.15 -12.56 8.81
CA GLU A 56 19.81 -11.47 7.87
C GLU A 56 20.49 -10.13 8.22
N GLY A 57 21.40 -10.10 9.20
CA GLY A 57 22.19 -8.92 9.56
C GLY A 57 23.45 -8.78 8.72
N TYR A 58 24.02 -7.58 8.70
CA TYR A 58 25.28 -7.27 8.03
C TYR A 58 26.10 -6.25 8.82
N HIS A 59 27.42 -6.21 8.50
CA HIS A 59 28.35 -5.20 8.97
C HIS A 59 29.21 -4.69 7.81
N ILE A 60 29.20 -3.38 7.59
CA ILE A 60 30.05 -2.67 6.62
C ILE A 60 31.06 -1.85 7.37
N TYR A 61 32.36 -2.07 7.12
CA TYR A 61 33.43 -1.36 7.85
C TYR A 61 34.70 -1.25 6.99
N ASP A 62 35.62 -0.37 7.42
CA ASP A 62 36.93 -0.23 6.80
C ASP A 62 38.01 -0.85 7.70
N ALA A 63 38.82 -1.76 7.12
CA ALA A 63 39.99 -2.34 7.78
C ALA A 63 41.15 -2.46 6.78
N ASP A 64 42.35 -2.13 7.21
CA ASP A 64 43.59 -2.22 6.42
C ASP A 64 43.52 -1.51 5.06
N GLY A 65 42.72 -0.43 4.97
CA GLY A 65 42.51 0.36 3.75
C GLY A 65 41.57 -0.30 2.74
N VAL A 66 40.83 -1.36 3.13
CA VAL A 66 39.86 -2.08 2.34
C VAL A 66 38.48 -1.95 2.98
N ARG A 67 37.44 -1.74 2.17
CA ARG A 67 36.04 -1.83 2.60
C ARG A 67 35.62 -3.27 2.72
N HIS A 68 35.07 -3.66 3.87
CA HIS A 68 34.53 -4.98 4.15
C HIS A 68 33.01 -4.91 4.18
N VAL A 69 32.35 -5.99 3.72
CA VAL A 69 30.91 -6.24 3.88
C VAL A 69 30.75 -7.69 4.34
N ASP A 70 30.42 -7.87 5.61
CA ASP A 70 30.16 -9.17 6.20
C ASP A 70 28.67 -9.35 6.47
N GLY A 71 28.10 -10.49 6.06
CA GLY A 71 26.73 -10.88 6.36
C GLY A 71 26.67 -12.06 7.31
N GLY A 72 25.61 -12.18 8.12
CA GLY A 72 25.39 -13.37 8.94
C GLY A 72 25.07 -14.62 8.10
N SER A 73 24.64 -14.41 6.86
CA SER A 73 24.41 -15.42 5.81
C SER A 73 24.52 -14.76 4.45
N GLU A 74 24.33 -15.54 3.37
CA GLU A 74 24.26 -15.01 2.00
C GLU A 74 23.17 -13.92 1.85
N ALA A 75 22.03 -14.06 2.54
CA ALA A 75 20.99 -13.04 2.55
C ALA A 75 21.47 -11.75 3.27
N GLY A 76 22.11 -11.89 4.42
CA GLY A 76 22.68 -10.75 5.16
C GLY A 76 23.75 -10.03 4.35
N LEU A 77 24.66 -10.79 3.69
CA LEU A 77 25.68 -10.22 2.79
C LEU A 77 25.01 -9.42 1.65
N ARG A 78 23.98 -9.97 1.02
CA ARG A 78 23.22 -9.31 -0.04
C ARG A 78 22.63 -8.00 0.44
N TYR A 79 21.98 -7.98 1.60
CA TYR A 79 21.45 -6.76 2.20
C TYR A 79 22.54 -5.73 2.51
N GLY A 80 23.72 -6.17 2.97
CA GLY A 80 24.88 -5.32 3.20
C GLY A 80 25.40 -4.66 1.93
N VAL A 81 25.49 -5.40 0.82
CA VAL A 81 25.91 -4.85 -0.49
C VAL A 81 24.90 -3.79 -0.98
N TYR A 82 23.59 -4.04 -0.88
CA TYR A 82 22.59 -3.02 -1.22
C TYR A 82 22.60 -1.82 -0.27
N ALA A 83 22.89 -2.03 1.00
CA ALA A 83 23.05 -0.92 1.96
C ALA A 83 24.27 -0.04 1.60
N LEU A 84 25.39 -0.65 1.18
CA LEU A 84 26.55 0.09 0.71
C LEU A 84 26.24 0.86 -0.58
N LYS A 85 25.57 0.22 -1.55
CA LYS A 85 25.11 0.90 -2.78
C LYS A 85 24.25 2.12 -2.45
N ARG A 86 23.31 2.00 -1.53
CA ARG A 86 22.48 3.11 -1.04
C ARG A 86 23.33 4.19 -0.38
N ALA A 87 24.25 3.83 0.51
CA ALA A 87 25.14 4.78 1.16
C ALA A 87 26.01 5.57 0.15
N GLU A 88 26.45 4.92 -0.92
CA GLU A 88 27.17 5.58 -2.03
C GLU A 88 26.28 6.59 -2.76
N ALA A 89 25.06 6.23 -3.11
CA ALA A 89 24.11 7.13 -3.78
C ALA A 89 23.78 8.35 -2.90
N LEU A 90 23.80 8.20 -1.59
CA LEU A 90 23.57 9.27 -0.61
C LEU A 90 24.82 10.08 -0.27
N GLY A 91 26.00 9.70 -0.80
CA GLY A 91 27.27 10.33 -0.44
C GLY A 91 27.73 10.03 1.00
N GLN A 92 27.25 8.95 1.59
CA GLN A 92 27.53 8.55 2.98
C GLN A 92 28.60 7.45 3.09
N ALA A 93 29.08 6.91 1.97
CA ALA A 93 30.07 5.83 1.92
C ALA A 93 31.52 6.34 2.03
N GLY A 94 31.77 7.41 2.78
CA GLY A 94 33.12 7.97 3.00
C GLY A 94 34.06 7.04 3.77
N PRO A 95 35.37 7.40 3.87
CA PRO A 95 36.33 6.66 4.67
C PRO A 95 35.88 6.60 6.16
N GLY A 96 36.06 5.42 6.78
CA GLY A 96 35.68 5.16 8.15
C GLY A 96 34.18 4.85 8.34
N LEU A 97 33.47 4.50 7.26
CA LEU A 97 32.10 3.99 7.40
C LEU A 97 32.15 2.74 8.29
N ASP A 98 31.30 2.74 9.32
CA ASP A 98 31.04 1.63 10.22
C ASP A 98 29.53 1.52 10.39
N LEU A 99 28.90 0.55 9.71
CA LEU A 99 27.44 0.41 9.65
C LEU A 99 27.07 -1.06 9.89
N GLN A 100 26.45 -1.31 11.03
CA GLN A 100 25.92 -2.63 11.36
C GLN A 100 24.42 -2.56 11.51
N GLU A 101 23.68 -3.37 10.74
CA GLU A 101 22.23 -3.44 10.81
C GLU A 101 21.72 -4.88 10.74
N LYS A 102 20.49 -5.04 11.19
CA LYS A 102 19.65 -6.24 11.00
C LYS A 102 18.21 -5.81 10.81
N PRO A 103 17.36 -6.62 10.17
CA PRO A 103 15.96 -6.29 10.05
C PRO A 103 15.27 -6.26 11.42
N TYR A 104 14.31 -5.36 11.57
CA TYR A 104 13.48 -5.27 12.78
C TYR A 104 12.47 -6.43 12.85
N TYR A 105 11.84 -6.78 11.72
CA TYR A 105 10.90 -7.88 11.61
C TYR A 105 11.52 -9.09 10.91
N ASP A 106 11.20 -10.29 11.38
CA ASP A 106 11.62 -11.53 10.72
C ASP A 106 10.82 -11.79 9.44
N LEU A 107 9.61 -11.24 9.33
CA LEU A 107 8.67 -11.44 8.23
C LEU A 107 8.35 -10.11 7.54
N ARG A 108 8.80 -9.96 6.29
CA ARG A 108 8.71 -8.73 5.49
C ARG A 108 8.33 -9.12 4.06
N LEU A 109 7.02 -9.18 3.78
CA LEU A 109 6.55 -9.77 2.52
C LEU A 109 5.59 -8.88 1.74
N LEU A 110 5.49 -9.17 0.45
CA LEU A 110 4.48 -8.61 -0.42
C LEU A 110 3.34 -9.61 -0.64
N ASN A 111 2.12 -9.10 -0.65
CA ASN A 111 0.93 -9.87 -1.00
C ASN A 111 0.47 -9.42 -2.39
N HIS A 112 0.47 -10.33 -3.36
CA HIS A 112 -0.04 -10.10 -4.70
C HIS A 112 -1.49 -10.55 -4.80
N TRP A 113 -2.32 -9.77 -5.51
CA TRP A 113 -3.71 -10.13 -5.76
C TRP A 113 -3.90 -10.57 -7.22
N ASP A 114 -2.95 -11.37 -7.68
CA ASP A 114 -2.88 -11.91 -9.03
C ASP A 114 -3.80 -13.14 -9.15
N ASN A 115 -4.58 -13.18 -10.23
CA ASN A 115 -5.46 -14.29 -10.55
C ASN A 115 -4.84 -15.21 -11.63
N LEU A 116 -5.28 -16.46 -11.67
CA LEU A 116 -4.75 -17.47 -12.60
C LEU A 116 -5.14 -17.22 -14.08
N ASP A 117 -5.97 -16.22 -14.34
CA ASP A 117 -6.33 -15.74 -15.69
C ASP A 117 -5.49 -14.51 -16.11
N ASP A 118 -4.41 -14.21 -15.40
CA ASP A 118 -3.55 -13.04 -15.56
C ASP A 118 -4.19 -11.69 -15.18
N SER A 119 -5.41 -11.65 -14.72
CA SER A 119 -5.94 -10.42 -14.14
C SER A 119 -5.30 -10.15 -12.76
N VAL A 120 -5.22 -8.89 -12.37
CA VAL A 120 -4.75 -8.46 -11.06
C VAL A 120 -5.85 -7.65 -10.41
N GLU A 121 -6.37 -8.11 -9.29
CA GLU A 121 -7.36 -7.35 -8.54
C GLU A 121 -6.68 -6.11 -7.94
N ARG A 122 -7.24 -4.92 -8.20
CA ARG A 122 -6.64 -3.63 -7.83
C ARG A 122 -5.22 -3.43 -8.39
N GLY A 123 -4.94 -4.05 -9.55
CA GLY A 123 -3.69 -3.90 -10.29
C GLY A 123 -3.83 -2.83 -11.36
N TYR A 124 -2.97 -1.82 -11.33
CA TYR A 124 -3.02 -0.68 -12.25
C TYR A 124 -1.77 -0.57 -13.13
N ALA A 125 -1.02 -1.69 -13.24
CA ALA A 125 0.25 -1.78 -13.95
C ALA A 125 0.29 -2.91 -14.99
N GLY A 126 -0.87 -3.23 -15.56
CA GLY A 126 -0.99 -4.28 -16.56
C GLY A 126 -1.46 -5.62 -15.98
N LYS A 127 -1.21 -6.70 -16.71
CA LYS A 127 -1.54 -8.06 -16.31
C LYS A 127 -0.56 -8.57 -15.24
N SER A 128 -0.89 -9.75 -14.68
CA SER A 128 -0.01 -10.45 -13.74
C SER A 128 1.41 -10.58 -14.26
N MET A 129 2.36 -10.19 -13.42
CA MET A 129 3.79 -10.33 -13.74
C MET A 129 4.25 -11.79 -13.75
N TRP A 130 3.47 -12.72 -13.18
CA TRP A 130 3.75 -14.15 -13.13
C TRP A 130 3.38 -14.88 -14.44
N GLU A 131 2.56 -14.23 -15.29
CA GLU A 131 2.10 -14.76 -16.58
C GLU A 131 1.51 -16.17 -16.46
N TRP A 132 0.53 -16.35 -15.58
CA TRP A 132 -0.08 -17.64 -15.21
C TRP A 132 -0.56 -18.45 -16.43
N THR A 133 -1.06 -17.77 -17.48
CA THR A 133 -1.61 -18.41 -18.68
C THR A 133 -0.56 -18.67 -19.76
N ALA A 134 0.68 -18.14 -19.63
CA ALA A 134 1.73 -18.37 -20.61
C ALA A 134 2.33 -19.79 -20.46
N PRO A 135 2.86 -20.38 -21.54
CA PRO A 135 3.50 -21.71 -21.48
C PRO A 135 4.68 -21.78 -20.54
N GLU A 136 5.48 -20.69 -20.48
CA GLU A 136 6.66 -20.58 -19.63
C GLU A 136 6.55 -19.38 -18.68
N ILE A 137 7.29 -19.41 -17.60
CA ILE A 137 7.37 -18.30 -16.65
C ILE A 137 8.31 -17.21 -17.19
N PRO A 138 8.07 -15.91 -16.90
CA PRO A 138 8.94 -14.80 -17.33
C PRO A 138 10.19 -14.68 -16.44
N VAL A 139 11.18 -15.55 -16.64
CA VAL A 139 12.35 -15.73 -15.77
C VAL A 139 13.06 -14.42 -15.44
N GLU A 140 13.40 -13.61 -16.45
CA GLU A 140 14.15 -12.36 -16.23
C GLU A 140 13.35 -11.33 -15.44
N ARG A 141 12.01 -11.29 -15.64
CA ARG A 141 11.15 -10.41 -14.87
C ARG A 141 11.07 -10.84 -13.41
N ILE A 142 10.98 -12.14 -13.15
CA ILE A 142 10.97 -12.70 -11.78
C ILE A 142 12.31 -12.45 -11.09
N ARG A 143 13.44 -12.57 -11.80
CA ARG A 143 14.77 -12.22 -11.28
C ARG A 143 14.84 -10.76 -10.89
N HIS A 144 14.41 -9.85 -11.77
CA HIS A 144 14.39 -8.42 -11.50
C HIS A 144 13.49 -8.09 -10.30
N TYR A 145 12.31 -8.72 -10.20
CA TYR A 145 11.45 -8.59 -9.02
C TYR A 145 12.15 -9.06 -7.74
N GLY A 146 12.82 -10.21 -7.78
CA GLY A 146 13.60 -10.73 -6.65
C GLY A 146 14.71 -9.77 -6.23
N GLU A 147 15.44 -9.22 -7.19
CA GLU A 147 16.46 -8.19 -6.96
C GLU A 147 15.88 -6.95 -6.27
N LEU A 148 14.76 -6.42 -6.77
CA LEU A 148 14.09 -5.27 -6.16
C LEU A 148 13.66 -5.56 -4.71
N CYS A 149 13.08 -6.72 -4.45
CA CYS A 149 12.71 -7.14 -3.10
C CYS A 149 13.94 -7.19 -2.18
N ALA A 150 15.02 -7.86 -2.62
CA ALA A 150 16.25 -7.96 -1.83
C ALA A 150 16.89 -6.60 -1.56
N SER A 151 16.86 -5.67 -2.52
CA SER A 151 17.46 -4.34 -2.39
C SER A 151 16.86 -3.47 -1.29
N ILE A 152 15.63 -3.75 -0.89
CA ILE A 152 14.90 -3.05 0.19
C ILE A 152 14.61 -3.96 1.39
N GLY A 153 15.23 -5.15 1.42
CA GLY A 153 15.19 -6.05 2.57
C GLY A 153 13.92 -6.88 2.71
N LEU A 154 13.13 -7.07 1.64
CA LEU A 154 11.97 -7.97 1.65
C LEU A 154 12.41 -9.42 1.49
N ASN A 155 11.76 -10.34 2.23
CA ASN A 155 12.12 -11.74 2.29
C ASN A 155 10.97 -12.72 2.02
N GLY A 156 9.84 -12.23 1.48
CA GLY A 156 8.71 -13.10 1.14
C GLY A 156 7.74 -12.50 0.13
N ALA A 157 7.02 -13.38 -0.58
CA ALA A 157 5.95 -13.01 -1.51
C ALA A 157 4.83 -14.05 -1.48
N ALA A 158 3.59 -13.61 -1.24
CA ALA A 158 2.39 -14.39 -1.52
C ALA A 158 1.97 -14.11 -2.95
N LEU A 159 2.00 -15.13 -3.82
CA LEU A 159 1.99 -14.93 -5.27
C LEU A 159 0.61 -14.68 -5.88
N ASN A 160 -0.45 -15.04 -5.18
CA ASN A 160 -1.81 -15.02 -5.74
C ASN A 160 -2.83 -14.34 -4.83
N ASN A 161 -3.94 -13.96 -5.44
CA ASN A 161 -5.03 -13.23 -4.82
C ASN A 161 -5.58 -13.92 -3.56
N VAL A 162 -5.87 -13.12 -2.54
CA VAL A 162 -6.56 -13.58 -1.32
C VAL A 162 -7.98 -14.10 -1.61
N ASN A 163 -8.63 -13.66 -2.71
CA ASN A 163 -9.83 -14.27 -3.29
C ASN A 163 -9.44 -15.49 -4.16
N SER A 164 -8.70 -16.39 -3.57
CA SER A 164 -7.95 -17.43 -4.27
C SER A 164 -8.81 -18.38 -5.11
N ASN A 165 -8.30 -18.75 -6.29
CA ASN A 165 -8.82 -19.85 -7.07
C ASN A 165 -8.24 -21.18 -6.51
N PRO A 166 -9.08 -22.21 -6.23
CA PRO A 166 -8.59 -23.49 -5.70
C PRO A 166 -7.53 -24.15 -6.59
N LEU A 167 -7.55 -23.93 -7.90
CA LEU A 167 -6.60 -24.52 -8.85
C LEU A 167 -5.14 -24.13 -8.59
N ILE A 168 -4.87 -23.07 -7.82
CA ILE A 168 -3.50 -22.75 -7.39
C ILE A 168 -2.83 -23.93 -6.67
N LEU A 169 -3.63 -24.84 -6.09
CA LEU A 169 -3.17 -26.01 -5.36
C LEU A 169 -3.21 -27.31 -6.17
N ASP A 170 -3.51 -27.28 -7.49
CA ASP A 170 -3.35 -28.46 -8.33
C ASP A 170 -1.87 -28.71 -8.70
N ALA A 171 -1.59 -29.89 -9.25
CA ALA A 171 -0.22 -30.31 -9.54
C ALA A 171 0.46 -29.43 -10.61
N GLU A 172 -0.28 -28.91 -11.58
CA GLU A 172 0.24 -28.07 -12.65
C GLU A 172 0.69 -26.70 -12.08
N HIS A 173 -0.18 -26.05 -11.29
CA HIS A 173 0.14 -24.76 -10.69
C HIS A 173 1.24 -24.88 -9.61
N ILE A 174 1.21 -25.96 -8.79
CA ILE A 174 2.31 -26.20 -7.81
C ILE A 174 3.65 -26.33 -8.54
N ALA A 175 3.70 -27.06 -9.66
CA ALA A 175 4.93 -27.17 -10.44
C ALA A 175 5.39 -25.81 -11.03
N ARG A 176 4.44 -24.95 -11.42
CA ARG A 176 4.73 -23.60 -11.89
C ARG A 176 5.23 -22.71 -10.74
N VAL A 177 4.56 -22.74 -9.59
CA VAL A 177 4.99 -22.04 -8.38
C VAL A 177 6.39 -22.48 -7.94
N ALA A 178 6.73 -23.77 -8.05
CA ALA A 178 8.06 -24.27 -7.72
C ALA A 178 9.16 -23.62 -8.59
N LYS A 179 8.94 -23.47 -9.90
CA LYS A 179 9.87 -22.76 -10.78
C LYS A 179 10.05 -21.28 -10.37
N ILE A 180 8.97 -20.60 -9.97
CA ILE A 180 9.02 -19.22 -9.47
C ILE A 180 9.79 -19.18 -8.15
N ALA A 181 9.48 -20.09 -7.23
CA ALA A 181 10.14 -20.20 -5.93
C ALA A 181 11.65 -20.43 -6.04
N ASP A 182 12.09 -21.24 -6.99
CA ASP A 182 13.52 -21.49 -7.24
C ASP A 182 14.27 -20.20 -7.61
N ILE A 183 13.66 -19.35 -8.44
CA ILE A 183 14.25 -18.06 -8.81
C ILE A 183 14.25 -17.10 -7.61
N LEU A 184 13.11 -16.98 -6.91
CA LEU A 184 12.99 -16.05 -5.78
C LEU A 184 13.95 -16.42 -4.63
N ARG A 185 14.22 -17.71 -4.43
CA ARG A 185 15.18 -18.21 -3.44
C ARG A 185 16.58 -17.68 -3.68
N GLU A 186 17.00 -17.50 -4.95
CA GLU A 186 18.30 -16.90 -5.28
C GLU A 186 18.48 -15.51 -4.64
N TYR A 187 17.36 -14.81 -4.36
CA TYR A 187 17.33 -13.48 -3.75
C TYR A 187 16.94 -13.47 -2.27
N GLY A 188 16.75 -14.66 -1.67
CA GLY A 188 16.32 -14.78 -0.27
C GLY A 188 14.83 -14.51 -0.05
N VAL A 189 14.02 -14.53 -1.11
CA VAL A 189 12.57 -14.30 -1.05
C VAL A 189 11.82 -15.62 -1.00
N LYS A 190 11.16 -15.92 0.12
CA LYS A 190 10.33 -17.11 0.30
C LYS A 190 8.97 -16.95 -0.39
N THR A 191 8.47 -18.05 -0.91
CA THR A 191 7.17 -18.12 -1.57
C THR A 191 6.07 -18.55 -0.59
N TYR A 192 4.95 -17.84 -0.64
CA TYR A 192 3.71 -18.12 0.09
C TYR A 192 2.57 -18.22 -0.91
N LEU A 193 1.47 -18.87 -0.53
CA LEU A 193 0.25 -18.92 -1.34
C LEU A 193 -0.98 -18.51 -0.54
N SER A 194 -1.83 -17.72 -1.15
CA SER A 194 -3.19 -17.52 -0.68
C SER A 194 -4.04 -18.76 -1.03
N ILE A 195 -4.83 -19.25 -0.09
CA ILE A 195 -5.65 -20.45 -0.30
C ILE A 195 -7.14 -20.12 -0.21
N LYS A 196 -7.94 -20.88 -0.97
CA LYS A 196 -9.39 -20.88 -0.84
C LYS A 196 -9.82 -21.90 0.20
N TRP A 197 -10.62 -21.48 1.17
CA TRP A 197 -11.10 -22.36 2.25
C TRP A 197 -11.75 -23.64 1.72
N THR A 198 -12.51 -23.55 0.64
CA THR A 198 -13.23 -24.67 0.01
C THR A 198 -12.39 -25.50 -0.95
N SER A 199 -11.07 -25.33 -1.00
CA SER A 199 -10.17 -26.11 -1.88
C SER A 199 -10.34 -27.63 -1.73
N PRO A 200 -10.51 -28.22 -0.52
CA PRO A 200 -10.77 -29.65 -0.37
C PRO A 200 -12.03 -30.12 -1.12
N ILE A 201 -13.08 -29.31 -1.11
CA ILE A 201 -14.32 -29.60 -1.83
C ILE A 201 -14.08 -29.57 -3.36
N ALA A 202 -13.42 -28.52 -3.81
CA ALA A 202 -13.20 -28.26 -5.25
C ALA A 202 -12.24 -29.28 -5.89
N LEU A 203 -11.19 -29.70 -5.18
CA LEU A 203 -10.10 -30.51 -5.74
C LEU A 203 -10.19 -32.00 -5.41
N SER A 204 -10.94 -32.41 -4.39
CA SER A 204 -11.04 -33.82 -4.02
C SER A 204 -12.47 -34.37 -3.98
N GLY A 205 -13.46 -33.50 -4.19
CA GLY A 205 -14.88 -33.88 -4.11
C GLY A 205 -15.40 -34.17 -2.71
N LEU A 206 -14.66 -33.78 -1.66
CA LEU A 206 -15.18 -33.77 -0.29
C LEU A 206 -16.43 -32.91 -0.20
N LYS A 207 -17.34 -33.23 0.71
CA LYS A 207 -18.64 -32.55 0.83
C LYS A 207 -18.65 -31.45 1.87
N SER A 208 -17.57 -31.31 2.62
CA SER A 208 -17.45 -30.37 3.73
C SER A 208 -16.07 -29.68 3.71
N GLY A 209 -16.02 -28.44 4.22
CA GLY A 209 -14.80 -27.74 4.59
C GLY A 209 -14.69 -27.56 6.11
N ASP A 210 -15.47 -28.32 6.90
CA ASP A 210 -15.42 -28.24 8.38
C ASP A 210 -14.01 -28.57 8.89
N PRO A 211 -13.34 -27.64 9.60
CA PRO A 211 -12.00 -27.87 10.13
C PRO A 211 -11.94 -28.99 11.19
N MET A 212 -13.06 -29.45 11.70
CA MET A 212 -13.12 -30.56 12.61
C MET A 212 -13.36 -31.91 11.92
N ASP A 213 -13.64 -31.93 10.61
CA ASP A 213 -13.76 -33.17 9.85
C ASP A 213 -12.37 -33.80 9.65
N PRO A 214 -12.13 -35.04 10.13
CA PRO A 214 -10.83 -35.70 9.97
C PRO A 214 -10.37 -35.85 8.50
N LYS A 215 -11.31 -35.96 7.53
CA LYS A 215 -10.99 -36.06 6.10
C LYS A 215 -10.49 -34.73 5.55
N VAL A 216 -11.09 -33.63 5.98
CA VAL A 216 -10.63 -32.27 5.61
C VAL A 216 -9.25 -32.00 6.18
N ARG A 217 -9.03 -32.33 7.46
CA ARG A 217 -7.71 -32.21 8.11
C ARG A 217 -6.65 -33.05 7.42
N GLN A 218 -6.97 -34.30 7.07
CA GLN A 218 -6.03 -35.17 6.35
C GLN A 218 -5.72 -34.63 4.95
N TRP A 219 -6.71 -34.14 4.23
CA TRP A 219 -6.50 -33.54 2.91
C TRP A 219 -5.51 -32.36 2.96
N TRP A 220 -5.62 -31.48 3.95
CA TRP A 220 -4.70 -30.36 4.11
C TRP A 220 -3.27 -30.84 4.48
N LYS A 221 -3.13 -31.87 5.29
CA LYS A 221 -1.82 -32.49 5.59
C LYS A 221 -1.17 -33.09 4.35
N ASP A 222 -1.94 -33.82 3.56
CA ASP A 222 -1.47 -34.43 2.30
C ASP A 222 -1.08 -33.35 1.28
N LYS A 223 -1.88 -32.27 1.17
CA LYS A 223 -1.60 -31.15 0.29
C LYS A 223 -0.37 -30.35 0.74
N ALA A 224 -0.18 -30.14 2.03
CA ALA A 224 1.03 -29.52 2.56
C ALA A 224 2.27 -30.39 2.23
N ALA A 225 2.19 -31.70 2.42
CA ALA A 225 3.28 -32.62 2.07
C ALA A 225 3.65 -32.53 0.57
N GLU A 226 2.65 -32.46 -0.32
CA GLU A 226 2.83 -32.30 -1.77
C GLU A 226 3.56 -30.97 -2.10
N ILE A 227 3.11 -29.86 -1.50
CA ILE A 227 3.74 -28.54 -1.72
C ILE A 227 5.19 -28.53 -1.22
N TYR A 228 5.46 -29.00 0.00
CA TYR A 228 6.82 -29.01 0.55
C TYR A 228 7.75 -30.01 -0.17
N ALA A 229 7.22 -31.05 -0.79
CA ALA A 229 8.00 -31.91 -1.68
C ALA A 229 8.47 -31.20 -2.94
N ALA A 230 7.65 -30.26 -3.46
CA ALA A 230 8.01 -29.44 -4.64
C ALA A 230 8.81 -28.18 -4.27
N ILE A 231 8.52 -27.57 -3.11
CA ILE A 231 9.09 -26.31 -2.63
C ILE A 231 9.55 -26.50 -1.17
N PRO A 232 10.75 -27.02 -0.92
CA PRO A 232 11.19 -27.41 0.44
C PRO A 232 11.21 -26.26 1.47
N ASP A 233 11.38 -25.02 1.02
CA ASP A 233 11.40 -23.80 1.83
C ASP A 233 10.10 -22.98 1.75
N PHE A 234 9.00 -23.59 1.27
CA PHE A 234 7.69 -22.92 1.19
C PHE A 234 7.33 -22.28 2.54
N GLY A 235 6.96 -20.99 2.51
CA GLY A 235 6.74 -20.22 3.74
C GLY A 235 5.44 -20.52 4.45
N GLY A 236 4.38 -20.87 3.73
CA GLY A 236 3.08 -21.15 4.31
C GLY A 236 1.91 -20.50 3.59
N PHE A 237 0.77 -20.40 4.28
CA PHE A 237 -0.49 -19.96 3.69
C PHE A 237 -0.92 -18.59 4.17
N LEU A 238 -1.51 -17.82 3.24
CA LEU A 238 -2.28 -16.61 3.51
C LEU A 238 -3.77 -16.95 3.34
N VAL A 239 -4.61 -16.54 4.30
CA VAL A 239 -6.02 -16.93 4.35
C VAL A 239 -6.93 -15.72 4.50
N LYS A 240 -7.91 -15.62 3.61
CA LYS A 240 -9.10 -14.79 3.75
C LYS A 240 -10.31 -15.70 3.88
N ALA A 241 -10.99 -15.66 5.01
CA ALA A 241 -12.12 -16.52 5.33
C ALA A 241 -13.31 -15.71 5.85
N ASN A 242 -14.53 -16.17 5.59
CA ASN A 242 -15.79 -15.56 6.02
C ASN A 242 -15.92 -14.07 5.64
N SER A 243 -15.45 -13.71 4.43
CA SER A 243 -15.44 -12.34 3.95
C SER A 243 -15.75 -12.28 2.46
N GLU A 244 -16.54 -11.28 2.03
CA GLU A 244 -16.87 -11.03 0.61
C GLU A 244 -17.32 -12.28 -0.18
N GLY A 245 -18.15 -13.11 0.44
CA GLY A 245 -18.63 -14.36 -0.16
C GLY A 245 -17.62 -15.51 -0.19
N GLN A 246 -16.43 -15.32 0.41
CA GLN A 246 -15.52 -16.43 0.66
C GLN A 246 -15.99 -17.21 1.88
N ALA A 247 -16.15 -18.52 1.70
CA ALA A 247 -16.48 -19.41 2.81
C ALA A 247 -15.34 -19.50 3.82
N GLY A 248 -15.69 -19.88 5.05
CA GLY A 248 -14.72 -20.07 6.14
C GLY A 248 -15.25 -20.98 7.22
N PRO A 249 -14.55 -21.05 8.37
CA PRO A 249 -14.94 -21.92 9.49
C PRO A 249 -16.33 -21.60 10.04
N GLN A 250 -16.74 -20.34 10.04
CA GLN A 250 -18.04 -19.92 10.60
C GLN A 250 -19.24 -20.52 9.84
N ASP A 251 -19.09 -20.86 8.55
CA ASP A 251 -20.13 -21.56 7.79
C ASP A 251 -20.41 -22.99 8.33
N TYR A 252 -19.52 -23.50 9.16
CA TYR A 252 -19.62 -24.80 9.83
C TYR A 252 -19.82 -24.67 11.34
N GLY A 253 -20.14 -23.47 11.84
CA GLY A 253 -20.29 -23.21 13.28
C GLY A 253 -18.97 -23.30 14.06
N ARG A 254 -17.85 -23.04 13.39
CA ARG A 254 -16.50 -23.05 13.97
C ARG A 254 -15.94 -21.64 14.08
N THR A 255 -14.92 -21.48 14.92
CA THR A 255 -14.22 -20.20 15.10
C THR A 255 -13.11 -20.00 14.06
N HIS A 256 -12.63 -18.77 13.92
CA HIS A 256 -11.42 -18.48 13.14
C HIS A 256 -10.20 -19.26 13.67
N ALA A 257 -10.10 -19.45 14.99
CA ALA A 257 -9.02 -20.23 15.59
C ALA A 257 -9.09 -21.71 15.20
N ASP A 258 -10.28 -22.33 15.17
CA ASP A 258 -10.43 -23.72 14.70
C ASP A 258 -9.92 -23.88 13.27
N GLY A 259 -10.27 -22.93 12.39
CA GLY A 259 -9.84 -22.95 10.99
C GLY A 259 -8.35 -22.71 10.82
N ALA A 260 -7.83 -21.70 11.46
CA ALA A 260 -6.40 -21.34 11.38
C ALA A 260 -5.52 -22.46 11.94
N ASN A 261 -5.90 -23.05 13.07
CA ASN A 261 -5.15 -24.12 13.73
C ASN A 261 -5.15 -25.41 12.91
N MET A 262 -6.21 -25.74 12.18
CA MET A 262 -6.22 -26.87 11.24
C MET A 262 -5.15 -26.72 10.16
N LEU A 263 -5.04 -25.53 9.55
CA LEU A 263 -4.03 -25.26 8.54
C LEU A 263 -2.63 -25.19 9.15
N ALA A 264 -2.51 -24.59 10.32
CA ALA A 264 -1.25 -24.49 11.08
C ALA A 264 -0.67 -25.87 11.41
N GLU A 265 -1.53 -26.82 11.83
CA GLU A 265 -1.15 -28.22 12.07
C GLU A 265 -0.61 -28.89 10.79
N ALA A 266 -1.20 -28.59 9.64
CA ALA A 266 -0.77 -29.19 8.36
C ALA A 266 0.63 -28.71 7.93
N VAL A 267 1.00 -27.46 8.18
CA VAL A 267 2.30 -26.89 7.75
C VAL A 267 3.36 -26.93 8.86
N ALA A 268 2.99 -27.14 10.12
CA ALA A 268 3.92 -27.14 11.26
C ALA A 268 5.11 -28.12 11.11
N PRO A 269 4.93 -29.37 10.60
CA PRO A 269 6.07 -30.29 10.42
C PRO A 269 7.20 -29.77 9.53
N TYR A 270 6.91 -28.76 8.71
CA TYR A 270 7.82 -28.17 7.75
C TYR A 270 8.32 -26.78 8.16
N GLY A 271 7.90 -26.29 9.33
CA GLY A 271 8.21 -24.92 9.79
C GLY A 271 7.40 -23.82 9.10
N GLY A 272 6.30 -24.17 8.43
CA GLY A 272 5.42 -23.23 7.75
C GLY A 272 4.51 -22.46 8.72
N ILE A 273 4.05 -21.30 8.27
CA ILE A 273 3.15 -20.41 9.01
C ILE A 273 1.80 -20.25 8.32
N VAL A 274 0.81 -19.80 9.08
CA VAL A 274 -0.48 -19.38 8.56
C VAL A 274 -0.70 -17.91 8.90
N MET A 275 -0.80 -17.07 7.88
CA MET A 275 -1.19 -15.67 7.99
C MET A 275 -2.71 -15.59 7.83
N TRP A 276 -3.42 -15.31 8.91
CA TRP A 276 -4.87 -15.26 8.92
C TRP A 276 -5.35 -13.83 8.98
N ARG A 277 -6.03 -13.37 7.91
CA ARG A 277 -6.48 -11.97 7.84
C ARG A 277 -7.64 -11.71 8.79
N ALA A 278 -7.47 -10.71 9.66
CA ALA A 278 -8.53 -10.17 10.51
C ALA A 278 -9.36 -9.14 9.74
N PHE A 279 -9.92 -9.55 8.63
CA PHE A 279 -10.75 -8.71 7.79
C PHE A 279 -12.03 -9.44 7.45
N VAL A 280 -13.11 -9.04 8.07
CA VAL A 280 -14.39 -9.73 8.00
C VAL A 280 -15.43 -8.77 7.43
N TYR A 281 -16.09 -9.19 6.36
CA TYR A 281 -17.19 -8.47 5.75
C TYR A 281 -18.57 -9.12 6.02
N ALA A 282 -18.71 -9.94 7.03
CA ALA A 282 -20.03 -10.35 7.47
C ALA A 282 -20.47 -9.38 8.58
N PRO A 283 -21.22 -8.28 8.30
CA PRO A 283 -21.52 -7.27 9.30
C PRO A 283 -22.48 -7.85 10.33
N THR A 284 -21.95 -8.22 11.46
CA THR A 284 -22.70 -8.52 12.67
C THR A 284 -22.74 -7.29 13.58
N SER A 285 -21.78 -6.36 13.40
CA SER A 285 -21.69 -5.10 14.13
C SER A 285 -22.46 -3.99 13.41
N PRO A 286 -23.14 -3.07 14.14
CA PRO A 286 -23.71 -1.87 13.59
C PRO A 286 -22.68 -0.91 13.00
N ASP A 287 -21.43 -0.95 13.47
CA ASP A 287 -20.29 -0.23 12.92
C ASP A 287 -19.21 -1.21 12.45
N ARG A 288 -18.90 -1.15 11.17
CA ARG A 288 -17.85 -1.96 10.56
C ARG A 288 -16.48 -1.75 11.21
N ALA A 289 -16.21 -0.57 11.77
CA ALA A 289 -14.96 -0.27 12.47
C ALA A 289 -14.75 -1.11 13.73
N ASN A 290 -15.83 -1.61 14.36
CA ASN A 290 -15.76 -2.42 15.58
C ASN A 290 -15.47 -3.90 15.29
N GLN A 291 -15.77 -4.37 14.10
CA GLN A 291 -15.95 -5.79 13.81
C GLN A 291 -14.69 -6.61 14.03
N ALA A 292 -13.51 -6.13 13.65
CA ALA A 292 -12.27 -6.88 13.80
C ALA A 292 -11.96 -7.20 15.28
N VAL A 293 -12.19 -6.23 16.17
CA VAL A 293 -12.02 -6.43 17.62
C VAL A 293 -13.08 -7.39 18.17
N GLU A 294 -14.35 -7.18 17.81
CA GLU A 294 -15.45 -8.03 18.28
C GLU A 294 -15.28 -9.51 17.89
N GLU A 295 -14.70 -9.78 16.71
CA GLU A 295 -14.50 -11.15 16.25
C GLU A 295 -13.21 -11.80 16.75
N PHE A 296 -12.11 -11.05 16.86
CA PHE A 296 -10.80 -11.63 17.15
C PHE A 296 -10.40 -11.54 18.62
N LEU A 297 -10.84 -10.53 19.37
CA LEU A 297 -10.51 -10.42 20.80
C LEU A 297 -10.99 -11.61 21.64
N PRO A 298 -12.20 -12.18 21.44
CA PRO A 298 -12.63 -13.37 22.16
C PRO A 298 -11.77 -14.63 21.89
N LEU A 299 -10.98 -14.61 20.83
CA LEU A 299 -10.12 -15.72 20.40
C LEU A 299 -8.65 -15.53 20.80
N ASP A 300 -8.32 -14.44 21.53
CA ASP A 300 -6.93 -14.16 21.92
C ASP A 300 -6.33 -15.32 22.74
N GLY A 301 -5.17 -15.82 22.31
CA GLY A 301 -4.50 -16.97 22.92
C GLY A 301 -5.04 -18.34 22.49
N GLN A 302 -6.01 -18.41 21.56
CA GLN A 302 -6.53 -19.68 21.05
C GLN A 302 -5.87 -20.12 19.74
N PHE A 303 -5.08 -19.25 19.11
CA PHE A 303 -4.37 -19.56 17.88
C PHE A 303 -3.05 -20.30 18.17
N ALA A 304 -2.68 -21.23 17.30
CA ALA A 304 -1.42 -21.96 17.39
C ALA A 304 -0.22 -21.02 17.18
N ASP A 305 0.95 -21.40 17.71
CA ASP A 305 2.16 -20.56 17.70
C ASP A 305 2.66 -20.16 16.29
N ASN A 306 2.33 -20.95 15.26
CA ASN A 306 2.65 -20.65 13.86
C ASN A 306 1.50 -19.99 13.09
N VAL A 307 0.46 -19.51 13.78
CA VAL A 307 -0.56 -18.61 13.24
C VAL A 307 -0.19 -17.18 13.56
N ILE A 308 -0.31 -16.28 12.58
CA ILE A 308 -0.12 -14.85 12.74
C ILE A 308 -1.36 -14.14 12.21
N ILE A 309 -1.99 -13.32 13.04
CA ILE A 309 -3.16 -12.54 12.62
C ILE A 309 -2.69 -11.32 11.82
N GLN A 310 -3.08 -11.26 10.55
CA GLN A 310 -2.74 -10.18 9.65
C GLN A 310 -3.83 -9.09 9.68
N ILE A 311 -3.45 -7.92 10.16
CA ILE A 311 -4.37 -6.82 10.51
C ILE A 311 -4.05 -5.62 9.62
N LYS A 312 -5.08 -5.04 8.96
CA LYS A 312 -4.95 -3.79 8.22
C LYS A 312 -4.53 -2.63 9.14
N ASN A 313 -3.85 -1.64 8.57
CA ASN A 313 -3.38 -0.48 9.32
C ASN A 313 -4.51 0.27 10.03
N GLY A 314 -5.68 0.39 9.40
CA GLY A 314 -6.87 1.02 9.98
C GLY A 314 -8.02 0.02 10.19
N PRO A 315 -9.07 0.43 10.90
CA PRO A 315 -10.16 -0.47 11.28
C PRO A 315 -11.14 -0.76 10.14
N VAL A 316 -11.11 0.01 9.04
CA VAL A 316 -12.05 -0.15 7.94
C VAL A 316 -11.38 -0.76 6.71
N ASP A 317 -10.70 0.01 5.85
CA ASP A 317 -10.17 -0.52 4.58
C ASP A 317 -9.19 0.43 3.88
N PHE A 318 -7.99 0.61 4.39
CA PHE A 318 -6.92 1.40 3.75
C PHE A 318 -7.35 2.80 3.29
N GLN A 319 -8.16 3.47 4.08
CA GLN A 319 -8.65 4.81 3.74
C GLN A 319 -7.49 5.83 3.67
N PRO A 320 -7.64 6.94 2.92
CA PRO A 320 -6.61 7.98 2.84
C PRO A 320 -6.15 8.48 4.21
N ARG A 321 -7.10 8.59 5.16
CA ARG A 321 -6.83 8.82 6.58
C ARG A 321 -7.81 8.03 7.43
N GLU A 322 -7.27 7.25 8.35
CA GLU A 322 -8.03 6.56 9.41
C GLU A 322 -7.10 6.38 10.63
N PRO A 323 -7.66 6.22 11.84
CA PRO A 323 -6.86 5.87 13.00
C PRO A 323 -6.24 4.46 12.79
N PHE A 324 -5.21 4.11 13.54
CA PHE A 324 -4.72 2.74 13.51
C PHE A 324 -5.80 1.76 14.02
N SER A 325 -5.77 0.50 13.55
CA SER A 325 -6.72 -0.52 14.00
C SER A 325 -6.57 -0.78 15.49
N PRO A 326 -7.65 -0.64 16.29
CA PRO A 326 -7.58 -0.86 17.74
C PRO A 326 -7.16 -2.28 18.10
N LEU A 327 -7.33 -3.25 17.21
CA LEU A 327 -6.94 -4.64 17.43
C LEU A 327 -5.45 -4.79 17.78
N PHE A 328 -4.57 -3.90 17.29
CA PHE A 328 -3.14 -3.89 17.68
C PHE A 328 -2.94 -3.66 19.18
N GLY A 329 -3.81 -2.91 19.80
CA GLY A 329 -3.77 -2.64 21.25
C GLY A 329 -4.51 -3.68 22.10
N GLN A 330 -5.26 -4.59 21.49
CA GLN A 330 -6.17 -5.48 22.22
C GLN A 330 -5.65 -6.93 22.36
N LEU A 331 -5.03 -7.49 21.30
CA LEU A 331 -4.50 -8.85 21.38
C LEU A 331 -3.19 -8.91 22.18
N LYS A 332 -3.14 -9.78 23.20
CA LYS A 332 -1.98 -9.93 24.11
C LYS A 332 -1.26 -11.26 23.97
N ASN A 333 -1.98 -12.30 23.58
CA ASN A 333 -1.50 -13.68 23.59
C ASN A 333 -1.42 -14.29 22.18
N THR A 334 -1.76 -13.51 21.15
CA THR A 334 -1.77 -13.93 19.75
C THR A 334 -0.78 -13.10 18.95
N LYS A 335 0.03 -13.74 18.13
CA LYS A 335 0.95 -13.04 17.21
C LYS A 335 0.18 -12.24 16.18
N MET A 336 0.63 -11.02 15.94
CA MET A 336 0.05 -10.10 14.97
C MET A 336 1.09 -9.71 13.92
N MET A 337 0.61 -9.39 12.72
CA MET A 337 1.40 -8.70 11.70
C MET A 337 0.59 -7.56 11.08
N MET A 338 1.29 -6.54 10.61
CA MET A 338 0.71 -5.42 9.88
C MET A 338 0.34 -5.83 8.46
N GLU A 339 -0.80 -5.36 7.94
CA GLU A 339 -1.10 -5.35 6.52
C GLU A 339 -1.23 -3.89 6.04
N PHE A 340 -0.28 -3.45 5.20
CA PHE A 340 -0.39 -2.21 4.44
C PHE A 340 -0.88 -2.49 3.02
N GLN A 341 -1.43 -1.45 2.37
CA GLN A 341 -1.68 -1.49 0.94
C GLN A 341 -0.69 -0.55 0.23
N VAL A 342 0.25 -1.14 -0.51
CA VAL A 342 1.22 -0.40 -1.32
C VAL A 342 0.55 0.15 -2.58
N THR A 343 -0.44 -0.56 -3.07
CA THR A 343 -1.32 -0.15 -4.17
C THR A 343 -2.23 1.00 -3.73
N GLN A 344 -2.36 2.01 -4.57
CA GLN A 344 -3.16 3.22 -4.29
C GLN A 344 -4.65 3.02 -4.64
N GLU A 345 -5.33 2.03 -4.07
CA GLU A 345 -6.71 1.66 -4.41
C GLU A 345 -7.69 2.82 -4.23
N TYR A 346 -7.53 3.60 -3.15
CA TYR A 346 -8.43 4.69 -2.80
C TYR A 346 -7.79 6.08 -2.97
N LEU A 347 -6.61 6.15 -3.57
CA LEU A 347 -5.80 7.34 -3.71
C LEU A 347 -5.44 7.59 -5.19
N GLY A 348 -6.44 7.49 -6.08
CA GLY A 348 -6.29 7.80 -7.50
C GLY A 348 -5.51 6.76 -8.33
N PHE A 349 -5.39 5.53 -7.84
CA PHE A 349 -4.74 4.42 -8.53
C PHE A 349 -3.30 4.79 -8.96
N SER A 350 -2.88 4.44 -10.18
CA SER A 350 -1.60 4.86 -10.73
C SER A 350 -1.64 6.24 -11.44
N ASN A 351 -2.74 7.00 -11.32
CA ASN A 351 -2.84 8.34 -11.90
C ASN A 351 -2.45 9.45 -10.93
N HIS A 352 -2.71 9.30 -9.64
CA HIS A 352 -2.40 10.33 -8.65
C HIS A 352 -1.06 10.05 -7.96
N LEU A 353 -0.38 11.12 -7.57
CA LEU A 353 0.80 11.05 -6.73
C LEU A 353 0.33 11.11 -5.26
N ALA A 354 0.53 10.01 -4.55
CA ALA A 354 0.27 9.89 -3.13
C ALA A 354 1.38 9.05 -2.48
N PHE A 355 2.17 9.65 -1.61
CA PHE A 355 3.27 8.99 -0.93
C PHE A 355 2.83 8.42 0.41
N HIS A 356 2.70 7.11 0.47
CA HIS A 356 2.24 6.39 1.65
C HIS A 356 3.27 6.29 2.78
N GLY A 357 4.54 6.63 2.53
CA GLY A 357 5.57 6.61 3.58
C GLY A 357 5.15 7.37 4.82
N THR A 358 4.49 8.53 4.66
CA THR A 358 3.96 9.35 5.77
C THR A 358 2.81 8.67 6.51
N THR A 359 1.93 7.96 5.80
CA THR A 359 0.81 7.21 6.40
C THR A 359 1.31 6.04 7.24
N TRP A 360 2.31 5.32 6.73
CA TRP A 360 2.83 4.13 7.41
C TRP A 360 3.74 4.47 8.58
N GLU A 361 4.52 5.56 8.47
CA GLU A 361 5.26 6.12 9.60
C GLU A 361 4.30 6.51 10.74
N GLU A 362 3.26 7.28 10.44
CA GLU A 362 2.21 7.68 11.41
C GLU A 362 1.60 6.46 12.10
N CYS A 363 1.22 5.43 11.34
CA CYS A 363 0.62 4.22 11.88
C CYS A 363 1.59 3.41 12.75
N LEU A 364 2.82 3.16 12.26
CA LEU A 364 3.80 2.33 12.98
C LEU A 364 4.28 2.98 14.27
N GLN A 365 4.35 4.32 14.31
CA GLN A 365 4.77 5.08 15.49
C GLN A 365 3.62 5.42 16.45
N ALA A 366 2.37 5.21 16.04
CA ALA A 366 1.22 5.43 16.92
C ALA A 366 1.32 4.56 18.17
N ASP A 367 1.09 5.15 19.35
CA ASP A 367 1.12 4.44 20.62
C ASP A 367 -0.21 3.75 20.87
N THR A 368 -0.18 2.45 21.08
CA THR A 368 -1.38 1.67 21.42
C THR A 368 -1.71 1.74 22.91
N TYR A 369 -0.78 2.19 23.72
CA TYR A 369 -0.84 2.17 25.20
C TYR A 369 -1.17 0.80 25.81
N ARG A 370 -1.06 -0.29 25.04
CA ARG A 370 -1.40 -1.66 25.49
C ARG A 370 -0.64 -2.06 26.76
N ASP A 371 0.65 -1.76 26.81
CA ASP A 371 1.54 -2.09 27.91
C ASP A 371 2.08 -0.81 28.60
N GLY A 372 1.35 0.30 28.48
CA GLY A 372 1.75 1.64 28.90
C GLY A 372 2.35 2.50 27.78
N PRO A 373 2.79 3.74 28.07
CA PRO A 373 3.35 4.64 27.08
C PRO A 373 4.56 4.04 26.35
N GLY A 374 4.66 4.29 25.04
CA GLY A 374 5.71 3.75 24.18
C GLY A 374 5.44 2.36 23.63
N SER A 375 4.21 1.84 23.79
CA SER A 375 3.73 0.60 23.18
C SER A 375 3.28 0.84 21.74
N THR A 376 4.20 1.27 20.86
CA THR A 376 3.87 1.63 19.49
C THR A 376 3.36 0.43 18.69
N VAL A 377 2.53 0.68 17.66
CA VAL A 377 2.05 -0.36 16.73
C VAL A 377 3.21 -1.20 16.19
N ALA A 378 4.34 -0.57 15.85
CA ALA A 378 5.54 -1.27 15.39
C ALA A 378 6.04 -2.33 16.37
N LYS A 379 5.90 -2.11 17.69
CA LYS A 379 6.31 -3.08 18.71
C LYS A 379 5.29 -4.18 18.96
N MET A 380 4.05 -3.97 18.51
CA MET A 380 2.97 -4.93 18.73
C MET A 380 2.97 -6.07 17.70
N VAL A 381 3.62 -5.87 16.56
CA VAL A 381 3.60 -6.81 15.43
C VAL A 381 4.92 -7.55 15.29
N THR A 382 4.86 -8.79 14.80
CA THR A 382 6.02 -9.67 14.56
C THR A 382 6.44 -9.70 13.10
N GLY A 383 5.67 -9.09 12.21
CA GLY A 383 5.92 -9.06 10.78
C GLY A 383 5.09 -8.00 10.09
N ILE A 384 5.35 -7.82 8.81
CA ILE A 384 4.70 -6.82 7.98
C ILE A 384 4.43 -7.39 6.58
N ALA A 385 3.22 -7.18 6.08
CA ALA A 385 2.78 -7.55 4.74
C ALA A 385 2.30 -6.31 3.99
N GLY A 386 2.60 -6.24 2.69
CA GLY A 386 2.18 -5.16 1.81
C GLY A 386 1.46 -5.67 0.58
N VAL A 387 0.23 -5.21 0.35
CA VAL A 387 -0.50 -5.50 -0.90
C VAL A 387 0.09 -4.64 -2.01
N ALA A 388 0.86 -5.23 -2.92
CA ALA A 388 1.65 -4.49 -3.90
C ALA A 388 1.03 -4.45 -5.30
N ASN A 389 0.34 -5.50 -5.73
CA ASN A 389 -0.38 -5.63 -7.00
C ASN A 389 0.40 -5.07 -8.20
N THR A 390 1.68 -5.47 -8.31
CA THR A 390 2.55 -5.14 -9.44
C THR A 390 2.08 -5.85 -10.71
N GLY A 391 2.42 -5.31 -11.88
CA GLY A 391 1.99 -5.85 -13.17
C GLY A 391 3.11 -5.92 -14.20
N GLN A 392 2.74 -6.16 -15.47
CA GLN A 392 3.65 -6.27 -16.61
C GLN A 392 4.23 -4.94 -17.10
N ASP A 393 3.76 -3.79 -16.55
CA ASP A 393 4.36 -2.49 -16.86
C ASP A 393 5.89 -2.55 -16.63
N PRO A 394 6.72 -1.93 -17.49
CA PRO A 394 8.18 -1.95 -17.33
C PRO A 394 8.65 -1.53 -15.94
N ASN A 395 7.98 -0.56 -15.31
CA ASN A 395 8.29 -0.10 -13.96
C ASN A 395 7.54 -0.84 -12.85
N PHE A 396 6.85 -1.95 -13.14
CA PHE A 396 6.02 -2.76 -12.22
C PHE A 396 4.82 -2.04 -11.58
N CYS A 397 4.81 -0.71 -11.52
CA CYS A 397 3.87 0.06 -10.72
C CYS A 397 2.93 0.96 -11.54
N GLY A 398 3.12 1.04 -12.87
CA GLY A 398 2.31 1.89 -13.77
C GLY A 398 2.54 3.39 -13.61
N TYR A 399 3.40 3.81 -12.69
CA TYR A 399 3.79 5.20 -12.44
C TYR A 399 5.10 5.26 -11.64
N VAL A 400 6.02 6.14 -12.05
CA VAL A 400 7.32 6.26 -11.38
C VAL A 400 7.18 6.59 -9.89
N PHE A 401 6.27 7.49 -9.51
CA PHE A 401 6.08 7.84 -8.10
C PHE A 401 5.37 6.76 -7.28
N ALA A 402 4.67 5.81 -7.91
CA ALA A 402 4.14 4.64 -7.19
C ALA A 402 5.27 3.70 -6.73
N GLN A 403 6.43 3.73 -7.40
CA GLN A 403 7.63 3.00 -6.93
C GLN A 403 8.14 3.52 -5.58
N ALA A 404 7.96 4.82 -5.28
CA ALA A 404 8.32 5.40 -3.98
C ALA A 404 7.57 4.71 -2.83
N ASN A 405 6.33 4.29 -3.05
CA ASN A 405 5.55 3.55 -2.06
C ASN A 405 6.11 2.14 -1.85
N TRP A 406 6.47 1.43 -2.91
CA TRP A 406 7.11 0.12 -2.78
C TRP A 406 8.44 0.22 -2.03
N TYR A 407 9.28 1.19 -2.40
CA TYR A 407 10.53 1.47 -1.71
C TYR A 407 10.32 1.79 -0.22
N ALA A 408 9.41 2.71 0.09
CA ALA A 408 9.09 3.11 1.46
C ALA A 408 8.58 1.94 2.30
N TYR A 409 7.75 1.09 1.72
CA TYR A 409 7.27 -0.11 2.37
C TYR A 409 8.44 -1.02 2.80
N GLY A 410 9.36 -1.34 1.90
CA GLY A 410 10.52 -2.19 2.21
C GLY A 410 11.42 -1.56 3.27
N ARG A 411 11.67 -0.25 3.20
CA ARG A 411 12.51 0.45 4.19
C ARG A 411 11.89 0.47 5.58
N LEU A 412 10.58 0.71 5.70
CA LEU A 412 9.86 0.65 6.98
C LEU A 412 9.71 -0.79 7.49
N ALA A 413 9.58 -1.77 6.61
CA ALA A 413 9.59 -3.18 6.98
C ALA A 413 10.96 -3.61 7.53
N TRP A 414 12.05 -3.07 6.99
CA TRP A 414 13.41 -3.28 7.50
C TRP A 414 13.63 -2.57 8.84
N ASN A 415 13.26 -1.29 8.92
CA ASN A 415 13.42 -0.47 10.12
C ASN A 415 12.25 0.51 10.29
N PRO A 416 11.26 0.21 11.16
CA PRO A 416 10.07 1.04 11.37
C PRO A 416 10.36 2.37 12.07
N THR A 417 11.61 2.65 12.48
CA THR A 417 12.00 3.93 13.10
C THR A 417 12.49 4.97 12.10
N LEU A 418 12.64 4.58 10.82
CA LEU A 418 12.97 5.53 9.75
C LEU A 418 11.84 6.53 9.54
N SER A 419 12.20 7.79 9.27
CA SER A 419 11.20 8.77 8.88
C SER A 419 10.86 8.67 7.38
N ALA A 420 9.62 9.00 7.03
CA ALA A 420 9.19 9.09 5.65
C ALA A 420 10.03 10.10 4.84
N GLU A 421 10.50 11.18 5.48
CA GLU A 421 11.36 12.17 4.85
C GLU A 421 12.73 11.59 4.48
N GLN A 422 13.36 10.82 5.39
CA GLN A 422 14.61 10.11 5.08
C GLN A 422 14.43 9.13 3.92
N ILE A 423 13.35 8.37 3.94
CA ILE A 423 13.04 7.37 2.89
C ILE A 423 12.77 8.06 1.55
N ALA A 424 12.07 9.19 1.53
CA ALA A 424 11.85 9.97 0.33
C ALA A 424 13.16 10.51 -0.26
N ASP A 425 14.07 11.03 0.57
CA ASP A 425 15.42 11.47 0.15
C ASP A 425 16.22 10.31 -0.45
N GLU A 426 16.23 9.15 0.21
CA GLU A 426 16.87 7.92 -0.28
C GLU A 426 16.33 7.53 -1.66
N TRP A 427 15.00 7.46 -1.81
CA TRP A 427 14.37 7.04 -3.04
C TRP A 427 14.66 8.00 -4.19
N VAL A 428 14.55 9.32 -3.98
CA VAL A 428 14.80 10.32 -5.02
C VAL A 428 16.24 10.24 -5.53
N ARG A 429 17.22 10.11 -4.62
CA ARG A 429 18.65 10.04 -4.99
C ARG A 429 19.04 8.75 -5.68
N GLN A 430 18.35 7.66 -5.42
CA GLN A 430 18.62 6.36 -6.04
C GLN A 430 17.88 6.17 -7.36
N THR A 431 16.74 6.86 -7.53
CA THR A 431 15.88 6.72 -8.72
C THR A 431 16.26 7.70 -9.82
N PHE A 432 16.56 8.97 -9.48
CA PHE A 432 16.84 10.00 -10.48
C PHE A 432 18.33 10.23 -10.63
N LEU A 433 18.81 10.09 -11.87
CA LEU A 433 20.22 10.27 -12.16
C LEU A 433 20.59 11.75 -12.18
N LYS A 434 21.67 12.08 -11.47
CA LYS A 434 22.23 13.43 -11.49
C LYS A 434 22.75 13.75 -12.87
N PRO A 435 22.37 14.90 -13.49
CA PRO A 435 22.90 15.33 -14.76
C PRO A 435 24.42 15.43 -14.76
N GLU A 436 25.05 15.05 -15.88
CA GLU A 436 26.51 15.09 -16.04
C GLU A 436 27.05 16.51 -15.80
N GLY A 437 28.16 16.61 -15.09
CA GLY A 437 28.79 17.87 -14.74
C GLY A 437 28.12 18.68 -13.64
N MET A 438 26.95 18.23 -13.14
CA MET A 438 26.27 18.89 -12.05
C MET A 438 26.89 18.50 -10.70
N LYS A 439 27.14 19.50 -9.81
CA LYS A 439 27.63 19.26 -8.44
C LYS A 439 26.51 18.68 -7.59
N ASP A 440 26.84 17.76 -6.66
CA ASP A 440 25.85 17.10 -5.78
C ASP A 440 25.00 18.11 -5.00
N ALA A 441 25.61 19.10 -4.35
CA ALA A 441 24.88 20.13 -3.62
C ALA A 441 23.89 20.92 -4.49
N ALA A 442 24.20 21.10 -5.77
CA ALA A 442 23.31 21.77 -6.71
C ALA A 442 22.16 20.86 -7.16
N PHE A 443 22.43 19.57 -7.36
CA PHE A 443 21.41 18.57 -7.65
C PHE A 443 20.44 18.42 -6.48
N VAL A 444 20.96 18.27 -5.27
CA VAL A 444 20.14 18.23 -4.06
C VAL A 444 19.21 19.44 -3.98
N LYS A 445 19.75 20.65 -4.03
CA LYS A 445 18.96 21.86 -3.89
C LYS A 445 17.94 22.09 -5.00
N LYS A 446 18.29 21.76 -6.26
CA LYS A 446 17.48 22.11 -7.43
C LYS A 446 16.53 21.02 -7.87
N PHE A 447 16.77 19.78 -7.45
CA PHE A 447 15.98 18.62 -7.86
C PHE A 447 15.48 17.80 -6.66
N VAL A 448 16.39 17.30 -5.82
CA VAL A 448 16.02 16.35 -4.75
C VAL A 448 15.05 16.99 -3.76
N GLU A 449 15.37 18.17 -3.23
CA GLU A 449 14.50 18.86 -2.27
C GLU A 449 13.10 19.21 -2.84
N PRO A 450 12.97 19.76 -4.07
CA PRO A 450 11.64 19.95 -4.66
C PRO A 450 10.84 18.67 -4.84
N VAL A 451 11.45 17.57 -5.32
CA VAL A 451 10.74 16.29 -5.51
C VAL A 451 10.35 15.69 -4.16
N LYS A 452 11.25 15.71 -3.18
CA LYS A 452 10.96 15.30 -1.81
C LYS A 452 9.80 16.10 -1.21
N GLY A 453 9.78 17.43 -1.43
CA GLY A 453 8.68 18.29 -1.00
C GLY A 453 7.32 17.90 -1.59
N ILE A 454 7.28 17.53 -2.87
CA ILE A 454 6.06 17.00 -3.50
C ILE A 454 5.63 15.69 -2.81
N LEU A 455 6.56 14.73 -2.65
CA LEU A 455 6.25 13.46 -1.99
C LEU A 455 5.67 13.66 -0.59
N MET A 456 6.34 14.44 0.24
CA MET A 456 5.95 14.65 1.65
C MET A 456 4.58 15.32 1.80
N ALA A 457 4.20 16.20 0.86
CA ALA A 457 2.90 16.88 0.91
C ALA A 457 1.77 16.10 0.21
N SER A 458 2.08 15.06 -0.56
CA SER A 458 1.12 14.45 -1.48
C SER A 458 -0.02 13.69 -0.79
N ARG A 459 0.26 12.99 0.32
CA ARG A 459 -0.80 12.30 1.08
C ARG A 459 -1.83 13.28 1.64
N GLU A 460 -1.38 14.37 2.25
CA GLU A 460 -2.28 15.38 2.79
C GLU A 460 -3.08 16.09 1.70
N ALA A 461 -2.48 16.30 0.52
CA ALA A 461 -3.21 16.84 -0.62
C ALA A 461 -4.38 15.92 -1.03
N VAL A 462 -4.16 14.60 -1.08
CA VAL A 462 -5.22 13.62 -1.37
C VAL A 462 -6.29 13.64 -0.28
N VAL A 463 -5.91 13.62 1.00
CA VAL A 463 -6.87 13.72 2.11
C VAL A 463 -7.73 14.97 1.97
N ASP A 464 -7.10 16.11 1.69
CA ASP A 464 -7.79 17.39 1.56
C ASP A 464 -8.83 17.39 0.42
N TYR A 465 -8.48 16.89 -0.79
CA TYR A 465 -9.43 16.94 -1.91
C TYR A 465 -10.38 15.73 -2.00
N GLU A 466 -10.15 14.65 -1.23
CA GLU A 466 -11.06 13.50 -1.22
C GLU A 466 -11.91 13.41 0.05
N MET A 467 -11.28 13.33 1.22
CA MET A 467 -11.92 12.94 2.48
C MET A 467 -11.33 13.69 3.68
N PRO A 468 -11.53 15.02 3.77
CA PRO A 468 -10.96 15.84 4.83
C PRO A 468 -11.57 15.56 6.20
N LEU A 469 -10.85 15.95 7.26
CA LEU A 469 -11.32 15.96 8.66
C LEU A 469 -11.78 14.60 9.21
N GLY A 470 -11.31 13.50 8.63
CA GLY A 470 -11.71 12.14 9.03
C GLY A 470 -12.92 11.58 8.28
N LEU A 471 -13.46 12.29 7.29
CA LEU A 471 -14.38 11.70 6.33
C LEU A 471 -13.72 10.53 5.61
N HIS A 472 -14.49 9.53 5.20
CA HIS A 472 -14.00 8.34 4.54
C HIS A 472 -15.09 7.66 3.69
N HIS A 473 -14.69 6.76 2.78
CA HIS A 473 -15.59 6.00 1.90
C HIS A 473 -16.49 6.86 1.02
N LEU A 474 -16.04 8.04 0.55
CA LEU A 474 -16.83 8.92 -0.31
C LEU A 474 -16.74 8.57 -1.80
N PHE A 475 -16.00 7.52 -2.15
CA PHE A 475 -15.82 7.02 -3.52
C PHE A 475 -17.00 6.15 -3.99
N GLY A 476 -17.16 6.05 -5.30
CA GLY A 476 -18.09 5.10 -5.92
C GLY A 476 -17.57 3.67 -5.95
N GLY A 477 -18.40 2.75 -6.42
CA GLY A 477 -18.07 1.32 -6.50
C GLY A 477 -16.82 0.97 -7.34
N THR A 478 -16.29 1.91 -8.11
CA THR A 478 -15.00 1.77 -8.82
C THR A 478 -13.79 2.08 -7.95
N HIS A 479 -13.96 2.65 -6.76
CA HIS A 479 -12.93 3.10 -5.81
C HIS A 479 -12.01 4.24 -6.30
N TYR A 480 -12.32 4.86 -7.46
CA TYR A 480 -11.50 5.93 -8.02
C TYR A 480 -12.09 7.33 -7.78
N GLY A 481 -13.30 7.54 -8.23
CA GLY A 481 -13.91 8.87 -8.21
C GLY A 481 -14.95 9.04 -7.13
N PRO A 482 -15.36 10.30 -6.86
CA PRO A 482 -16.34 10.61 -5.84
C PRO A 482 -17.75 10.15 -6.22
N ALA A 483 -18.45 9.57 -5.27
CA ALA A 483 -19.88 9.28 -5.37
C ALA A 483 -20.56 9.28 -3.99
N PRO A 484 -20.51 10.38 -3.23
CA PRO A 484 -21.05 10.42 -1.87
C PRO A 484 -22.54 10.09 -1.79
N TRP A 485 -23.25 10.15 -2.91
CA TRP A 485 -24.67 9.83 -3.06
C TRP A 485 -24.95 8.37 -3.39
N GLU A 486 -23.90 7.56 -3.73
CA GLU A 486 -24.11 6.21 -4.26
C GLU A 486 -24.72 5.29 -3.20
N ARG A 487 -25.67 4.46 -3.65
CA ARG A 487 -26.30 3.42 -2.85
C ARG A 487 -25.97 2.07 -3.45
N LEU A 488 -25.12 1.34 -2.77
CA LEU A 488 -24.73 -0.01 -3.13
C LEU A 488 -25.65 -1.05 -2.47
N GLY A 489 -25.54 -2.32 -2.91
CA GLY A 489 -26.44 -3.37 -2.45
C GLY A 489 -26.32 -3.70 -0.94
N ARG A 490 -25.21 -3.33 -0.31
CA ARG A 490 -24.97 -3.47 1.14
C ARG A 490 -24.84 -2.09 1.77
N PRO A 491 -25.49 -1.84 2.92
CA PRO A 491 -25.40 -0.54 3.61
C PRO A 491 -23.96 -0.15 3.94
N ASP A 492 -23.16 -1.06 4.45
CA ASP A 492 -21.76 -0.87 4.85
C ASP A 492 -20.77 -0.67 3.68
N TRP A 493 -21.24 -0.74 2.43
CA TRP A 493 -20.52 -0.33 1.22
C TRP A 493 -20.97 1.02 0.68
N THR A 494 -22.05 1.57 1.24
CA THR A 494 -22.67 2.81 0.76
C THR A 494 -22.00 4.01 1.42
N PRO A 495 -21.50 5.01 0.68
CA PRO A 495 -20.88 6.21 1.25
C PRO A 495 -21.72 6.90 2.33
N ALA A 496 -23.04 6.97 2.16
CA ALA A 496 -23.95 7.56 3.14
C ALA A 496 -23.91 6.86 4.51
N TYR A 497 -23.54 5.59 4.58
CA TYR A 497 -23.33 4.89 5.84
C TYR A 497 -22.17 5.47 6.64
N TYR A 498 -21.15 5.97 5.96
CA TYR A 498 -19.94 6.51 6.59
C TYR A 498 -20.02 7.99 6.88
N HIS A 499 -20.46 8.82 5.92
CA HIS A 499 -20.49 10.27 6.14
C HIS A 499 -21.67 10.72 6.99
N LYS A 500 -22.78 9.96 7.05
CA LYS A 500 -23.97 10.26 7.85
C LYS A 500 -24.52 11.68 7.68
N ALA A 501 -24.23 12.36 6.56
CA ALA A 501 -24.68 13.73 6.34
C ALA A 501 -26.20 13.84 6.31
N ASP A 502 -26.73 14.80 7.08
CA ASP A 502 -28.14 15.19 7.14
C ASP A 502 -28.29 16.72 7.39
N SER A 503 -29.49 17.18 7.61
CA SER A 503 -29.75 18.62 7.88
C SER A 503 -29.12 19.10 9.21
N ALA A 504 -28.82 18.20 10.14
CA ALA A 504 -28.23 18.53 11.43
C ALA A 504 -26.68 18.59 11.36
N GLY A 505 -26.05 17.76 10.53
CA GLY A 505 -24.59 17.70 10.49
C GLY A 505 -24.02 16.61 9.59
N ILE A 506 -22.75 16.27 9.85
CA ILE A 506 -21.97 15.29 9.11
C ILE A 506 -20.96 14.57 10.05
N GLY A 507 -20.53 13.38 9.66
CA GLY A 507 -19.57 12.56 10.40
C GLY A 507 -20.24 11.37 11.08
N PHE A 508 -19.45 10.39 11.50
CA PHE A 508 -19.95 9.17 12.16
C PHE A 508 -19.76 9.29 13.67
N ASP A 509 -20.83 9.19 14.44
CA ASP A 509 -20.74 9.15 15.89
C ASP A 509 -20.25 7.77 16.36
N ARG A 510 -18.97 7.72 16.72
CA ARG A 510 -18.25 6.57 17.26
C ARG A 510 -17.82 6.75 18.71
N THR A 511 -18.37 7.75 19.37
CA THR A 511 -18.18 8.01 20.81
C THR A 511 -18.80 6.89 21.67
N HIS A 512 -18.65 6.99 22.99
CA HIS A 512 -19.33 6.12 23.97
C HIS A 512 -20.86 6.08 23.77
N GLU A 513 -21.46 7.21 23.41
CA GLU A 513 -22.91 7.35 23.20
C GLU A 513 -23.33 6.90 21.79
N GLY A 514 -22.38 6.82 20.85
CA GLY A 514 -22.60 6.39 19.47
C GLY A 514 -22.40 4.88 19.27
N SER A 515 -21.50 4.50 18.35
CA SER A 515 -21.20 3.09 18.09
C SER A 515 -20.21 2.48 19.09
N GLY A 516 -19.58 3.27 19.95
CA GLY A 516 -18.61 2.81 20.95
C GLY A 516 -17.27 2.38 20.38
N ASN A 517 -16.91 2.79 19.16
CA ASN A 517 -15.60 2.42 18.59
C ASN A 517 -14.43 2.96 19.43
N VAL A 518 -14.59 4.13 20.06
CA VAL A 518 -13.58 4.71 20.95
C VAL A 518 -13.25 3.78 22.12
N ASP A 519 -14.20 2.93 22.59
CA ASP A 519 -14.03 1.98 23.70
C ASP A 519 -13.11 0.82 23.35
N GLN A 520 -12.78 0.64 22.09
CA GLN A 520 -11.85 -0.39 21.63
C GLN A 520 -10.38 0.04 21.71
N TYR A 521 -10.11 1.31 22.03
CA TYR A 521 -8.75 1.81 22.27
C TYR A 521 -8.41 1.75 23.76
N ASN A 522 -7.12 1.79 24.08
CA ASN A 522 -6.68 1.89 25.47
C ASN A 522 -6.57 3.35 25.89
N GLU A 523 -6.69 3.63 27.20
CA GLU A 523 -6.43 4.98 27.72
C GLU A 523 -4.95 5.37 27.49
N PRO A 524 -4.65 6.65 27.16
CA PRO A 524 -5.59 7.79 27.12
C PRO A 524 -6.33 7.99 25.79
N LEU A 525 -6.16 7.11 24.78
CA LEU A 525 -6.76 7.30 23.45
C LEU A 525 -8.27 7.26 23.47
N THR A 526 -8.87 6.37 24.29
CA THR A 526 -10.31 6.31 24.48
C THR A 526 -10.88 7.68 24.86
N SER A 527 -10.33 8.28 25.92
CA SER A 527 -10.73 9.62 26.36
C SER A 527 -10.43 10.68 25.30
N THR A 528 -9.25 10.61 24.66
CA THR A 528 -8.81 11.58 23.64
C THR A 528 -9.76 11.61 22.44
N TYR A 529 -10.16 10.44 21.93
CA TYR A 529 -11.06 10.37 20.75
C TYR A 529 -12.52 10.63 21.09
N ASN A 530 -12.92 10.35 22.34
CA ASN A 530 -14.28 10.58 22.80
C ASN A 530 -14.60 12.05 23.05
N ASP A 531 -13.61 12.85 23.45
CA ASP A 531 -13.80 14.26 23.81
C ASP A 531 -13.49 15.17 22.60
N LEU A 532 -14.43 16.04 22.24
CA LEU A 532 -14.30 17.00 21.14
C LEU A 532 -13.13 17.99 21.32
N GLU A 533 -12.76 18.32 22.54
CA GLU A 533 -11.66 19.27 22.80
C GLU A 533 -10.27 18.63 22.57
N THR A 534 -10.17 17.31 22.70
CA THR A 534 -8.91 16.57 22.57
C THR A 534 -8.82 15.71 21.32
N CYS A 535 -9.94 15.44 20.66
CA CYS A 535 -9.97 14.65 19.41
C CYS A 535 -9.16 15.41 18.32
N PRO A 536 -8.20 14.73 17.65
CA PRO A 536 -7.45 15.33 16.55
C PRO A 536 -8.39 15.80 15.44
N GLU A 537 -8.26 17.05 14.99
CA GLU A 537 -9.14 17.61 13.94
C GLU A 537 -9.18 16.77 12.66
N ASN A 538 -8.05 16.17 12.30
CA ASN A 538 -7.94 15.30 11.12
C ASN A 538 -8.66 13.95 11.26
N LEU A 539 -9.19 13.61 12.44
CA LEU A 539 -10.01 12.44 12.73
C LEU A 539 -11.39 12.81 13.28
N LEU A 540 -11.71 14.10 13.30
CA LEU A 540 -12.89 14.61 13.97
C LEU A 540 -14.19 13.98 13.45
N LEU A 541 -14.38 13.94 12.14
CA LEU A 541 -15.55 13.35 11.48
C LEU A 541 -15.49 11.82 11.37
N TRP A 542 -14.37 11.23 11.73
CA TRP A 542 -14.27 9.79 11.94
C TRP A 542 -14.98 9.36 13.21
N PHE A 543 -14.79 10.13 14.31
CA PHE A 543 -15.30 9.78 15.63
C PHE A 543 -16.58 10.50 16.03
N HIS A 544 -16.89 11.66 15.43
CA HIS A 544 -18.01 12.50 15.84
C HIS A 544 -18.92 12.88 14.67
N HIS A 545 -20.23 12.94 14.97
CA HIS A 545 -21.22 13.57 14.10
C HIS A 545 -21.45 15.00 14.58
N LEU A 546 -21.11 15.99 13.75
CA LEU A 546 -21.06 17.40 14.16
C LEU A 546 -21.99 18.28 13.35
N PRO A 547 -22.61 19.29 13.97
CA PRO A 547 -23.45 20.26 13.26
C PRO A 547 -22.59 21.09 12.29
N TRP A 548 -23.22 21.54 11.21
CA TRP A 548 -22.57 22.31 10.16
C TRP A 548 -21.92 23.62 10.62
N ASP A 549 -22.38 24.18 11.75
CA ASP A 549 -21.86 25.42 12.39
C ASP A 549 -20.91 25.14 13.56
N TYR A 550 -20.50 23.90 13.78
CA TYR A 550 -19.49 23.59 14.77
C TYR A 550 -18.21 24.38 14.48
N LYS A 551 -17.64 25.01 15.52
CA LYS A 551 -16.42 25.82 15.37
C LYS A 551 -15.18 24.98 15.55
N LEU A 552 -14.32 24.98 14.51
CA LEU A 552 -13.00 24.36 14.57
C LEU A 552 -11.95 25.31 15.21
N SER A 553 -10.72 24.82 15.40
CA SER A 553 -9.61 25.58 15.98
C SER A 553 -9.27 26.84 15.19
N SER A 554 -9.55 26.88 13.91
CA SER A 554 -9.41 28.04 13.03
C SER A 554 -10.42 29.16 13.36
N GLY A 555 -11.49 28.87 14.12
CA GLY A 555 -12.63 29.73 14.38
C GLY A 555 -13.68 29.74 13.28
N ARG A 556 -13.50 28.98 12.18
CA ARG A 556 -14.46 28.82 11.10
C ARG A 556 -15.51 27.75 11.43
N ASP A 557 -16.65 27.82 10.76
CA ASP A 557 -17.65 26.76 10.80
C ASP A 557 -17.14 25.48 10.11
N LEU A 558 -17.63 24.32 10.54
CA LEU A 558 -17.31 23.03 9.93
C LEU A 558 -17.58 23.02 8.43
N TRP A 559 -18.71 23.60 8.00
CA TRP A 559 -19.01 23.73 6.57
C TRP A 559 -17.93 24.48 5.80
N ASP A 560 -17.50 25.63 6.34
CA ASP A 560 -16.47 26.45 5.70
C ASP A 560 -15.14 25.73 5.63
N GLU A 561 -14.75 25.01 6.70
CA GLU A 561 -13.51 24.25 6.73
C GLU A 561 -13.54 23.07 5.75
N ILE A 562 -14.64 22.34 5.63
CA ILE A 562 -14.77 21.29 4.62
C ILE A 562 -14.54 21.88 3.22
N CYS A 563 -15.19 22.99 2.89
CA CYS A 563 -15.02 23.65 1.58
C CYS A 563 -13.57 24.09 1.34
N LEU A 564 -12.92 24.65 2.35
CA LEU A 564 -11.53 25.12 2.27
C LEU A 564 -10.53 23.98 2.13
N HIS A 565 -10.74 22.85 2.79
CA HIS A 565 -9.89 21.67 2.63
C HIS A 565 -9.90 21.19 1.19
N TYR A 566 -11.09 21.02 0.58
CA TYR A 566 -11.20 20.64 -0.81
C TYR A 566 -10.48 21.61 -1.75
N ASP A 567 -10.62 22.92 -1.53
CA ASP A 567 -9.95 23.96 -2.33
C ASP A 567 -8.42 23.94 -2.12
N ARG A 568 -7.95 23.79 -0.88
CA ARG A 568 -6.54 23.66 -0.53
C ARG A 568 -5.89 22.43 -1.20
N GLY A 569 -6.59 21.30 -1.23
CA GLY A 569 -6.11 20.09 -1.90
C GLY A 569 -5.87 20.34 -3.40
N ILE A 570 -6.79 21.01 -4.08
CA ILE A 570 -6.63 21.42 -5.48
C ILE A 570 -5.41 22.32 -5.66
N GLN A 571 -5.30 23.37 -4.86
CA GLN A 571 -4.18 24.33 -4.93
C GLN A 571 -2.83 23.65 -4.68
N THR A 572 -2.79 22.68 -3.77
CA THR A 572 -1.57 21.91 -3.47
C THR A 572 -1.14 21.07 -4.67
N VAL A 573 -2.06 20.36 -5.34
CA VAL A 573 -1.75 19.59 -6.55
C VAL A 573 -1.30 20.47 -7.70
N GLU A 574 -1.91 21.64 -7.89
CA GLU A 574 -1.44 22.65 -8.87
C GLU A 574 -0.03 23.14 -8.53
N GLY A 575 0.29 23.28 -7.25
CA GLY A 575 1.64 23.57 -6.76
C GLY A 575 2.66 22.49 -7.14
N PHE A 576 2.27 21.21 -7.01
CA PHE A 576 3.11 20.07 -7.45
C PHE A 576 3.40 20.15 -8.93
N ARG A 577 2.36 20.36 -9.74
CA ARG A 577 2.51 20.50 -11.19
C ARG A 577 3.45 21.64 -11.57
N LYS A 578 3.26 22.82 -10.98
CA LYS A 578 4.14 23.97 -11.20
C LYS A 578 5.59 23.66 -10.81
N THR A 579 5.82 23.00 -9.69
CA THR A 579 7.15 22.58 -9.27
C THR A 579 7.76 21.61 -10.27
N TRP A 580 7.00 20.57 -10.68
CA TRP A 580 7.45 19.58 -11.65
C TRP A 580 7.80 20.18 -13.00
N GLN A 581 7.01 21.13 -13.50
CA GLN A 581 7.31 21.86 -14.74
C GLN A 581 8.66 22.57 -14.68
N GLY A 582 9.04 23.11 -13.52
CA GLY A 582 10.37 23.70 -13.30
C GLY A 582 11.52 22.68 -13.30
N LEU A 583 11.22 21.39 -13.16
CA LEU A 583 12.22 20.30 -13.13
C LEU A 583 12.53 19.70 -14.51
N GLN A 584 11.86 20.15 -15.57
CA GLN A 584 12.07 19.66 -16.94
C GLN A 584 13.54 19.54 -17.36
N PRO A 585 14.44 20.48 -17.03
CA PRO A 585 15.85 20.39 -17.43
C PRO A 585 16.64 19.24 -16.77
N TYR A 586 16.10 18.61 -15.72
CA TYR A 586 16.79 17.60 -14.91
C TYR A 586 16.30 16.18 -15.16
N VAL A 587 15.23 16.00 -15.93
CA VAL A 587 14.54 14.72 -16.14
C VAL A 587 14.45 14.43 -17.64
N SER A 588 14.45 13.15 -18.02
CA SER A 588 14.22 12.78 -19.42
C SER A 588 12.87 13.32 -19.92
N PRO A 589 12.78 13.73 -21.20
CA PRO A 589 11.53 14.29 -21.74
C PRO A 589 10.33 13.35 -21.62
N ALA A 590 10.54 12.03 -21.74
CA ALA A 590 9.47 11.04 -21.64
C ALA A 590 8.93 10.95 -20.21
N LEU A 591 9.80 10.82 -19.23
CA LEU A 591 9.43 10.73 -17.81
C LEU A 591 8.82 12.05 -17.31
N TRP A 592 9.37 13.19 -17.78
CA TRP A 592 8.81 14.49 -17.46
C TRP A 592 7.38 14.63 -17.97
N ALA A 593 7.14 14.27 -19.25
CA ALA A 593 5.83 14.39 -19.89
C ALA A 593 4.79 13.44 -19.27
N GLU A 594 5.18 12.21 -18.94
CA GLU A 594 4.31 11.26 -18.24
C GLU A 594 3.85 11.82 -16.89
N THR A 595 4.78 12.31 -16.09
CA THR A 595 4.48 12.86 -14.77
C THR A 595 3.64 14.14 -14.86
N ASP A 596 3.97 15.08 -15.77
CA ASP A 596 3.15 16.29 -15.98
C ASP A 596 1.72 15.93 -16.40
N ARG A 597 1.56 14.90 -17.25
CA ARG A 597 0.24 14.38 -17.65
C ARG A 597 -0.52 13.83 -16.44
N LYS A 598 0.11 13.02 -15.59
CA LYS A 598 -0.53 12.44 -14.39
C LYS A 598 -0.90 13.52 -13.35
N LEU A 599 -0.05 14.51 -13.13
CA LEU A 599 -0.36 15.65 -12.27
C LEU A 599 -1.49 16.54 -12.85
N THR A 600 -1.60 16.61 -14.18
CA THR A 600 -2.74 17.29 -14.85
C THR A 600 -4.04 16.55 -14.57
N ILE A 601 -4.05 15.21 -14.67
CA ILE A 601 -5.18 14.35 -14.31
C ILE A 601 -5.55 14.56 -12.85
N GLN A 602 -4.58 14.46 -11.94
CA GLN A 602 -4.81 14.61 -10.50
C GLN A 602 -5.42 15.97 -10.16
N ALA A 603 -4.97 17.06 -10.78
CA ALA A 603 -5.52 18.39 -10.56
C ALA A 603 -6.99 18.51 -11.06
N SER A 604 -7.32 17.86 -12.18
CA SER A 604 -8.69 17.82 -12.68
C SER A 604 -9.58 16.95 -11.80
N ASP A 605 -9.10 15.78 -11.40
CA ASP A 605 -9.83 14.87 -10.52
C ASP A 605 -10.06 15.49 -9.13
N ALA A 606 -9.09 16.24 -8.59
CA ALA A 606 -9.27 16.96 -7.33
C ALA A 606 -10.44 17.97 -7.40
N ARG A 607 -10.60 18.65 -8.56
CA ARG A 607 -11.76 19.53 -8.78
C ARG A 607 -13.07 18.76 -8.89
N TRP A 608 -13.04 17.62 -9.55
CA TRP A 608 -14.20 16.73 -9.63
C TRP A 608 -14.62 16.24 -8.25
N TRP A 609 -13.67 15.82 -7.41
CA TRP A 609 -13.94 15.43 -6.02
C TRP A 609 -14.59 16.55 -5.24
N ARG A 610 -14.03 17.77 -5.29
CA ARG A 610 -14.63 18.96 -4.64
C ARG A 610 -16.06 19.20 -5.12
N ASP A 611 -16.24 19.30 -6.44
CA ASP A 611 -17.56 19.64 -7.02
C ASP A 611 -18.63 18.61 -6.63
N ALA A 612 -18.24 17.33 -6.59
CA ALA A 612 -19.14 16.25 -6.20
C ALA A 612 -19.46 16.27 -4.69
N CYS A 613 -18.44 16.28 -3.85
CA CYS A 613 -18.65 16.17 -2.40
C CYS A 613 -19.24 17.45 -1.81
N VAL A 614 -18.65 18.61 -2.10
CA VAL A 614 -19.16 19.90 -1.61
C VAL A 614 -20.57 20.18 -2.16
N GLY A 615 -20.79 19.95 -3.47
CA GLY A 615 -22.13 20.12 -4.06
C GLY A 615 -23.18 19.20 -3.45
N TYR A 616 -22.81 17.96 -3.13
CA TYR A 616 -23.71 17.01 -2.47
C TYR A 616 -23.99 17.41 -1.02
N PHE A 617 -22.98 17.74 -0.23
CA PHE A 617 -23.14 18.14 1.16
C PHE A 617 -23.85 19.47 1.31
N GLN A 618 -23.73 20.38 0.32
CA GLN A 618 -24.50 21.62 0.28
C GLN A 618 -26.01 21.38 0.26
N THR A 619 -26.48 20.27 -0.33
CA THR A 619 -27.92 19.93 -0.31
C THR A 619 -28.46 19.64 1.09
N PHE A 620 -27.59 19.28 2.03
CA PHE A 620 -27.94 19.04 3.44
C PHE A 620 -27.71 20.29 4.30
N SER A 621 -26.53 20.92 4.16
CA SER A 621 -26.19 22.10 4.97
C SER A 621 -27.02 23.31 4.64
N GLY A 622 -27.48 23.47 3.39
CA GLY A 622 -28.20 24.65 2.90
C GLY A 622 -27.38 25.95 2.96
N ARG A 623 -26.05 25.87 3.18
CA ARG A 623 -25.19 27.03 3.39
C ARG A 623 -24.53 27.47 2.08
N PRO A 624 -24.26 28.76 1.88
CA PRO A 624 -23.48 29.23 0.74
C PRO A 624 -22.04 28.75 0.83
N LEU A 625 -21.36 28.72 -0.31
CA LEU A 625 -19.91 28.55 -0.31
C LEU A 625 -19.22 29.75 0.35
N PRO A 626 -18.10 29.53 1.09
CA PRO A 626 -17.26 30.63 1.57
C PRO A 626 -16.79 31.53 0.44
N ALA A 627 -16.64 32.82 0.67
CA ALA A 627 -16.27 33.79 -0.36
C ALA A 627 -14.82 33.62 -0.88
N ASP A 628 -13.99 32.95 -0.11
CA ASP A 628 -12.57 32.68 -0.39
C ASP A 628 -12.34 31.30 -1.02
N VAL A 629 -13.40 30.58 -1.39
CA VAL A 629 -13.34 29.29 -2.08
C VAL A 629 -13.76 29.47 -3.56
N GLU A 630 -13.03 28.79 -4.46
CA GLU A 630 -13.38 28.80 -5.90
C GLU A 630 -14.80 28.25 -6.12
N PRO A 631 -15.66 28.92 -6.92
CA PRO A 631 -17.00 28.42 -7.23
C PRO A 631 -16.95 27.01 -7.85
N LEU A 632 -17.96 26.18 -7.53
CA LEU A 632 -18.11 24.86 -8.14
C LEU A 632 -18.27 25.00 -9.66
N ARG A 633 -17.48 24.24 -10.42
CA ARG A 633 -17.49 24.26 -11.89
C ARG A 633 -18.62 23.43 -12.46
N THR A 634 -18.99 22.36 -11.77
CA THR A 634 -19.98 21.41 -12.24
C THR A 634 -21.11 21.28 -11.22
N PRO A 635 -22.36 21.63 -11.62
CA PRO A 635 -23.52 21.47 -10.73
C PRO A 635 -23.74 20.00 -10.34
N ILE A 636 -24.17 19.76 -9.10
CA ILE A 636 -24.42 18.41 -8.57
C ILE A 636 -25.37 17.58 -9.44
N ASP A 637 -26.44 18.19 -9.98
CA ASP A 637 -27.38 17.49 -10.86
C ASP A 637 -26.72 16.92 -12.11
N SER A 638 -25.62 17.53 -12.58
CA SER A 638 -24.84 17.02 -13.70
C SER A 638 -23.90 15.88 -13.29
N LEU A 639 -23.50 15.80 -12.02
CA LEU A 639 -22.58 14.78 -11.50
C LEU A 639 -23.29 13.48 -11.11
N LEU A 640 -24.53 13.56 -10.62
CA LEU A 640 -25.31 12.40 -10.14
C LEU A 640 -25.49 11.27 -11.17
N PHE A 641 -25.36 11.58 -12.46
CA PHE A 641 -25.62 10.63 -13.56
C PHE A 641 -24.41 10.39 -14.45
N ARG A 642 -23.21 10.75 -14.00
CA ARG A 642 -21.98 10.56 -14.77
C ARG A 642 -21.49 9.12 -14.65
N ASN A 643 -21.29 8.45 -15.79
CA ASN A 643 -20.49 7.24 -15.88
C ASN A 643 -19.15 7.59 -16.55
N ILE A 644 -18.05 7.18 -15.93
CA ILE A 644 -16.70 7.40 -16.45
C ILE A 644 -16.33 6.22 -17.31
N GLN A 645 -15.74 6.52 -18.47
CA GLN A 645 -15.15 5.51 -19.33
C GLN A 645 -13.88 4.97 -18.65
N SER A 646 -13.82 3.66 -18.49
CA SER A 646 -12.63 2.98 -17.94
C SER A 646 -12.04 2.03 -18.98
N ASP A 647 -10.77 1.77 -18.87
CA ASP A 647 -10.09 0.74 -19.65
C ASP A 647 -10.41 -0.67 -19.10
N ARG A 648 -9.70 -1.68 -19.62
CA ARG A 648 -9.90 -3.09 -19.22
C ARG A 648 -9.44 -3.39 -17.79
N LEU A 649 -8.60 -2.52 -17.21
CA LEU A 649 -8.09 -2.64 -15.84
C LEU A 649 -8.93 -1.85 -14.84
N GLY A 650 -10.00 -1.18 -15.29
CA GLY A 650 -10.81 -0.31 -14.46
C GLY A 650 -10.23 1.10 -14.28
N MET A 651 -9.11 1.41 -14.97
CA MET A 651 -8.51 2.74 -14.95
C MET A 651 -9.38 3.74 -15.70
N PRO A 652 -9.76 4.87 -15.11
CA PRO A 652 -10.47 5.92 -15.78
C PRO A 652 -9.68 6.49 -16.95
N GLN A 653 -10.36 6.72 -18.07
CA GLN A 653 -9.78 7.40 -19.23
C GLN A 653 -10.00 8.90 -19.11
N HIS A 654 -8.98 9.68 -19.46
CA HIS A 654 -8.98 11.14 -19.39
C HIS A 654 -8.68 11.75 -20.76
N ASP A 655 -9.31 12.90 -21.05
CA ASP A 655 -9.03 13.68 -22.24
C ASP A 655 -7.69 14.43 -22.16
N GLU A 656 -7.38 15.27 -23.17
CA GLU A 656 -6.13 16.05 -23.20
C GLU A 656 -6.02 17.09 -22.08
N ALA A 657 -7.15 17.59 -21.57
CA ALA A 657 -7.19 18.52 -20.45
C ALA A 657 -7.02 17.85 -19.08
N GLY A 658 -7.03 16.51 -19.05
CA GLY A 658 -7.00 15.72 -17.83
C GLY A 658 -8.38 15.44 -17.24
N ASP A 659 -9.46 15.85 -17.92
CA ASP A 659 -10.82 15.61 -17.43
C ASP A 659 -11.26 14.17 -17.71
N PRO A 660 -11.98 13.51 -16.78
CA PRO A 660 -12.45 12.14 -16.99
C PRO A 660 -13.47 12.10 -18.13
N ILE A 661 -13.27 11.14 -19.04
CA ILE A 661 -14.15 10.95 -20.20
C ILE A 661 -15.48 10.38 -19.73
N ILE A 662 -16.58 11.12 -19.97
CA ILE A 662 -17.92 10.76 -19.56
C ILE A 662 -18.60 9.97 -20.66
N VAL A 663 -19.03 8.75 -20.36
CA VAL A 663 -19.91 7.96 -21.23
C VAL A 663 -21.36 8.26 -20.88
N LYS A 664 -22.20 8.50 -21.88
CA LYS A 664 -23.64 8.63 -21.66
C LYS A 664 -24.16 7.37 -20.99
N PRO A 665 -24.95 7.46 -19.91
CA PRO A 665 -25.49 6.28 -19.24
C PRO A 665 -26.27 5.45 -20.25
N ARG A 666 -25.96 4.14 -20.31
CA ARG A 666 -26.87 3.19 -20.98
C ARG A 666 -28.22 3.35 -20.29
N ARG A 667 -29.29 3.55 -21.04
CA ARG A 667 -30.69 3.68 -20.56
C ARG A 667 -31.15 2.37 -19.89
N PHE A 668 -30.65 2.07 -18.68
CA PHE A 668 -31.08 0.96 -17.84
C PHE A 668 -31.19 1.39 -16.40
N PHE A 669 -32.08 2.32 -16.11
CA PHE A 669 -32.73 2.41 -14.78
C PHE A 669 -34.15 2.93 -15.00
N ARG A 670 -35.12 2.02 -14.96
CA ARG A 670 -36.51 2.42 -14.69
C ARG A 670 -36.52 2.99 -13.27
N ARG A 671 -37.04 4.22 -13.13
CA ARG A 671 -37.39 4.76 -11.82
C ARG A 671 -38.25 3.74 -11.09
N PRO A 672 -38.03 3.44 -9.81
CA PRO A 672 -39.06 2.87 -8.98
C PRO A 672 -40.17 3.93 -8.88
N GLN A 673 -41.39 3.51 -9.18
CA GLN A 673 -42.61 4.31 -8.91
C GLN A 673 -42.85 4.40 -7.42
#